data_aa4a2a00148cd2f4b473a3b818ebd786
#
_entry.id   aa4a2a00148cd2f4b473a3b818ebd786
#
_cell.length_a   1.000
_cell.length_b   1.000
_cell.length_c   1.000
_cell.angle_alpha   90.00
_cell.angle_beta   90.00
_cell.angle_gamma   90.00
#
_symmetry.space_group_name_H-M   'P 1'
#
loop_
_entity.id
_entity.type
_entity.pdbx_description
1 polymer ?
#
loop_
_entity_poly.entity_id
_entity_poly.type
_entity_poly.pdbx_seq_one_letter_code
_entity_poly.pdbx_strand_id
1 'polypeptide(L)'
;MSKLGKRHVPGLIILLILLGIVVPPFVNVGRYRAYIAETMSRALGRPVAFDNISLRLLPQPGFDIQNLTVGDDPAYSAEPILRSEEVTAILRMSSLWRGRLEIARLSFKYPSLNLVRRAEGDWNVESLLYRASQTPAAPTTSIRPQSRPRFPYIESTDGRINFKFGLEKKVFAFTEAKFAVWSPNESEWRVRLEAKPVRTDLPVADTGKVRAEGSLKRADVLRDTQLNLTVAVERSQLGQLTRLVWGRDRGWRGALDLDAQLSGTPADLKFVTDASLQNFRRHDIMRGETLDLRTHCTGRISTVEQSIDGVLCQFPIEQGRLLVRGGMHGWKAQAYDVALEAQDVPMNWVTTVARHSKRDLPDDLTAAGTVTASFQLSKAQNQAPVLSGEGATENLVMRSSFLDSDVNIGKVQLASLLPPKTTRGSKEAPAPARLTVLPFAVPMGLPTPASASGWFSRDGYEFNLQGDGELARILSMARALGVGAPKFQLKGTAHLNTQIEGEWRGFVQSDTMGTMQVKNLVAEVPGVASPVRISSADVSLQQNTVTLRRLAANVDTLKATGSATFPRHCEEGQPCVSHVDVQLDEVDIDQLNHLLNPRLKRRPWYKLFGVTGERSVLSTWSATGTFSARHLTAKALSATRVALEFDLRAGMLSLKNVRADIFGGTHNGNWTADFTKDDPKYEGSGTISGVAVAQVAGLMKDTWGTGTLSGSYSLGFAGWEAPELLSSSKGTCDFQWRDGTLRHLTLDGRSGPVRFPQWNGECAWTDDGFRVSGSRMQAASGIYVISGTVQPTRNLQLEFVRGDGTAYQVTGTLEKPRVAATPVNRTTEAALNQ
;
A
#
# COMPACT_ATOMS: atom_id res chain seq x y z
N MET A 1 -59.58 74.90 9.10
CA MET A 1 -59.52 73.50 9.39
C MET A 1 -58.45 72.93 8.55
N SER A 2 -57.35 72.47 9.00
CA SER A 2 -56.87 71.40 9.70
C SER A 2 -55.31 71.40 9.78
N LYS A 3 -54.77 72.11 10.71
CA LYS A 3 -53.28 71.95 11.03
C LYS A 3 -53.11 71.12 12.33
N LEU A 4 -54.19 70.60 12.92
CA LEU A 4 -54.12 69.83 14.17
C LEU A 4 -53.86 68.33 13.94
N GLY A 5 -54.08 67.76 12.74
CA GLY A 5 -54.03 66.32 12.51
C GLY A 5 -52.57 65.78 12.26
N LYS A 6 -51.61 66.59 11.85
CA LYS A 6 -50.22 66.09 11.51
C LYS A 6 -49.33 65.94 12.75
N ARG A 7 -49.64 66.55 13.89
CA ARG A 7 -48.81 66.47 15.13
C ARG A 7 -49.10 65.25 16.00
N HIS A 8 -50.24 64.63 15.83
CA HIS A 8 -50.60 63.45 16.63
C HIS A 8 -50.29 62.12 15.96
N VAL A 9 -50.00 62.12 14.69
CA VAL A 9 -49.64 60.92 13.93
C VAL A 9 -48.42 60.15 14.51
N PRO A 10 -47.29 60.82 14.84
CA PRO A 10 -46.13 60.09 15.42
C PRO A 10 -46.43 59.57 16.82
N GLY A 11 -47.25 60.33 17.65
CA GLY A 11 -47.66 59.85 18.95
C GLY A 11 -48.60 58.64 18.89
N LEU A 12 -49.48 58.58 17.90
CA LEU A 12 -50.37 57.44 17.66
C LEU A 12 -49.54 56.23 17.17
N ILE A 13 -48.56 56.43 16.35
CA ILE A 13 -47.67 55.34 15.91
C ILE A 13 -46.87 54.76 17.09
N ILE A 14 -46.34 55.62 17.95
CA ILE A 14 -45.58 55.21 19.15
C ILE A 14 -46.52 54.49 20.13
N LEU A 15 -47.73 54.98 20.30
CA LEU A 15 -48.75 54.32 21.13
C LEU A 15 -49.11 52.91 20.59
N LEU A 16 -49.32 52.80 19.29
CA LEU A 16 -49.63 51.51 18.63
C LEU A 16 -48.46 50.55 18.73
N ILE A 17 -47.22 51.02 18.63
CA ILE A 17 -46.01 50.20 18.80
C ILE A 17 -45.89 49.75 20.27
N LEU A 18 -46.07 50.69 21.20
CA LEU A 18 -46.07 50.34 22.64
C LEU A 18 -47.19 49.36 22.99
N LEU A 19 -48.41 49.57 22.50
CA LEU A 19 -49.53 48.68 22.68
C LEU A 19 -49.24 47.30 22.09
N GLY A 20 -48.57 47.25 20.89
CA GLY A 20 -48.15 46.03 20.24
C GLY A 20 -47.06 45.24 21.00
N ILE A 21 -46.29 45.91 21.85
CA ILE A 21 -45.26 45.27 22.70
C ILE A 21 -45.87 44.85 24.07
N VAL A 22 -46.74 45.68 24.66
CA VAL A 22 -47.24 45.51 26.03
C VAL A 22 -48.45 44.55 26.11
N VAL A 23 -49.34 44.56 25.11
CA VAL A 23 -50.57 43.75 25.15
C VAL A 23 -50.34 42.23 25.01
N PRO A 24 -49.44 41.73 24.13
CA PRO A 24 -49.31 40.29 23.92
C PRO A 24 -49.00 39.47 25.19
N PRO A 25 -48.16 39.89 26.15
CA PRO A 25 -47.91 39.14 27.37
C PRO A 25 -49.15 38.97 28.28
N PHE A 26 -50.16 39.87 28.16
CA PHE A 26 -51.35 39.82 28.95
C PHE A 26 -52.52 39.03 28.37
N VAL A 27 -52.41 38.67 27.05
CA VAL A 27 -53.39 37.80 26.39
C VAL A 27 -53.00 36.35 26.60
N ASN A 28 -53.58 35.71 27.59
CA ASN A 28 -53.35 34.30 27.90
C ASN A 28 -54.02 33.38 26.86
N VAL A 29 -53.41 33.24 25.67
CA VAL A 29 -53.89 32.33 24.62
C VAL A 29 -53.69 30.86 25.03
N GLY A 30 -52.83 30.58 25.99
CA GLY A 30 -52.54 29.24 26.50
C GLY A 30 -53.79 28.57 27.12
N ARG A 31 -54.78 29.37 27.58
CA ARG A 31 -56.10 28.86 28.05
C ARG A 31 -56.84 28.07 26.96
N TYR A 32 -56.66 28.41 25.70
CA TYR A 32 -57.26 27.74 24.53
C TYR A 32 -56.40 26.65 23.92
N ARG A 33 -55.30 26.29 24.55
CA ARG A 33 -54.32 25.31 24.04
C ARG A 33 -54.97 24.01 23.58
N ALA A 34 -55.83 23.39 24.40
CA ALA A 34 -56.50 22.14 24.06
C ALA A 34 -57.41 22.29 22.84
N TYR A 35 -58.18 23.38 22.80
CA TYR A 35 -59.09 23.68 21.68
C TYR A 35 -58.34 23.95 20.37
N ILE A 36 -57.23 24.66 20.43
CA ILE A 36 -56.38 24.94 19.26
C ILE A 36 -55.74 23.64 18.78
N ALA A 37 -55.16 22.83 19.69
CA ALA A 37 -54.57 21.55 19.35
C ALA A 37 -55.58 20.59 18.70
N GLU A 38 -56.79 20.51 19.23
CA GLU A 38 -57.88 19.72 18.66
C GLU A 38 -58.33 20.24 17.28
N THR A 39 -58.43 21.56 17.10
CA THR A 39 -58.76 22.17 15.80
C THR A 39 -57.71 21.89 14.76
N MET A 40 -56.43 22.03 15.13
CA MET A 40 -55.27 21.66 14.24
C MET A 40 -55.31 20.16 13.96
N SER A 41 -55.57 19.32 14.93
CA SER A 41 -55.65 17.87 14.76
C SER A 41 -56.76 17.47 13.78
N ARG A 42 -57.91 18.09 13.88
CA ARG A 42 -59.03 17.88 12.94
C ARG A 42 -58.68 18.36 11.51
N ALA A 43 -58.04 19.53 11.39
CA ALA A 43 -57.64 20.08 10.10
C ALA A 43 -56.60 19.23 9.37
N LEU A 44 -55.58 18.73 10.11
CA LEU A 44 -54.53 17.91 9.58
C LEU A 44 -54.89 16.41 9.52
N GLY A 45 -55.91 15.98 10.27
CA GLY A 45 -56.30 14.58 10.42
C GLY A 45 -55.22 13.76 11.13
N ARG A 46 -54.38 14.41 11.90
CA ARG A 46 -53.28 13.85 12.69
C ARG A 46 -53.29 14.42 14.09
N PRO A 47 -52.96 13.69 15.14
CA PRO A 47 -52.89 14.23 16.49
C PRO A 47 -51.81 15.32 16.57
N VAL A 48 -52.17 16.50 17.04
CA VAL A 48 -51.24 17.63 17.22
C VAL A 48 -51.16 17.95 18.71
N ALA A 49 -49.93 18.09 19.19
CA ALA A 49 -49.61 18.51 20.53
C ALA A 49 -48.54 19.60 20.52
N PHE A 50 -48.58 20.51 21.47
CA PHE A 50 -47.55 21.53 21.68
C PHE A 50 -47.55 21.96 23.13
N ASP A 51 -46.41 22.53 23.61
CA ASP A 51 -46.29 22.91 25.01
C ASP A 51 -46.90 24.27 25.34
N ASN A 52 -46.62 25.26 24.51
CA ASN A 52 -47.08 26.63 24.73
C ASN A 52 -47.45 27.31 23.40
N ILE A 53 -48.34 28.28 23.51
CA ILE A 53 -48.70 29.17 22.41
C ILE A 53 -48.80 30.61 22.94
N SER A 54 -48.14 31.55 22.26
CA SER A 54 -48.13 32.96 22.59
C SER A 54 -48.57 33.80 21.39
N LEU A 55 -49.26 34.89 21.66
CA LEU A 55 -49.66 35.85 20.65
C LEU A 55 -48.50 36.82 20.37
N ARG A 56 -48.21 37.01 19.11
CA ARG A 56 -47.28 38.02 18.62
C ARG A 56 -48.03 39.06 17.79
N LEU A 57 -47.84 40.33 18.06
CA LEU A 57 -48.48 41.41 17.29
C LEU A 57 -47.51 42.14 16.35
N LEU A 58 -46.24 42.23 16.74
CA LEU A 58 -45.24 42.91 15.97
C LEU A 58 -44.08 41.93 15.54
N PRO A 59 -43.42 42.08 14.39
CA PRO A 59 -43.71 43.09 13.34
C PRO A 59 -44.95 42.73 12.52
N GLN A 60 -45.43 41.50 12.61
CA GLN A 60 -46.67 41.01 11.98
C GLN A 60 -47.48 40.17 12.99
N PRO A 61 -48.81 40.31 12.99
CA PRO A 61 -49.65 39.54 13.92
C PRO A 61 -49.56 38.04 13.60
N GLY A 62 -49.46 37.26 14.65
CA GLY A 62 -49.31 35.81 14.55
C GLY A 62 -49.23 35.09 15.88
N PHE A 63 -48.82 33.86 15.86
CA PHE A 63 -48.64 33.00 17.02
C PHE A 63 -47.26 32.37 16.98
N ASP A 64 -46.60 32.29 18.12
CA ASP A 64 -45.41 31.48 18.32
C ASP A 64 -45.79 30.26 19.16
N ILE A 65 -45.56 29.08 18.62
CA ILE A 65 -45.90 27.77 19.19
C ILE A 65 -44.57 27.07 19.52
N GLN A 66 -44.48 26.55 20.76
CA GLN A 66 -43.28 25.87 21.27
C GLN A 66 -43.50 24.35 21.33
N ASN A 67 -42.49 23.59 20.95
CA ASN A 67 -42.42 22.13 20.95
C ASN A 67 -43.61 21.47 20.22
N LEU A 68 -43.86 21.94 19.00
CA LEU A 68 -44.93 21.36 18.18
C LEU A 68 -44.58 19.92 17.79
N THR A 69 -45.55 19.03 18.03
CA THR A 69 -45.46 17.63 17.60
C THR A 69 -46.74 17.30 16.82
N VAL A 70 -46.54 16.80 15.57
CA VAL A 70 -47.62 16.27 14.73
C VAL A 70 -47.42 14.75 14.65
N GLY A 71 -48.36 14.00 15.22
CA GLY A 71 -48.33 12.53 15.15
C GLY A 71 -48.47 12.01 13.71
N ASP A 72 -48.14 10.78 13.50
CA ASP A 72 -48.34 10.11 12.22
C ASP A 72 -49.62 9.25 12.25
N ASP A 73 -50.03 8.75 11.12
CA ASP A 73 -51.10 7.74 11.03
C ASP A 73 -50.53 6.41 11.54
N PRO A 74 -51.17 5.71 12.45
CA PRO A 74 -50.74 4.44 12.97
C PRO A 74 -50.47 3.39 11.86
N ALA A 75 -51.09 3.55 10.69
CA ALA A 75 -50.82 2.70 9.53
C ALA A 75 -49.40 2.87 8.94
N TYR A 76 -48.68 3.99 9.23
CA TYR A 76 -47.33 4.27 8.78
C TYR A 76 -46.32 4.17 9.90
N SER A 77 -46.57 4.82 11.04
CA SER A 77 -45.61 4.85 12.13
C SER A 77 -46.24 5.26 13.46
N ALA A 78 -45.70 4.71 14.55
CA ALA A 78 -46.03 5.19 15.90
C ALA A 78 -45.24 6.48 16.28
N GLU A 79 -44.18 6.82 15.50
CA GLU A 79 -43.41 8.04 15.72
C GLU A 79 -44.10 9.24 15.03
N PRO A 80 -43.95 10.45 15.58
CA PRO A 80 -44.53 11.64 14.96
C PRO A 80 -43.91 11.94 13.61
N ILE A 81 -44.73 12.38 12.65
CA ILE A 81 -44.27 12.81 11.33
C ILE A 81 -43.41 14.07 11.40
N LEU A 82 -43.77 15.01 12.29
CA LEU A 82 -43.08 16.30 12.44
C LEU A 82 -42.93 16.66 13.91
N ARG A 83 -41.72 17.09 14.27
CA ARG A 83 -41.43 17.80 15.54
C ARG A 83 -40.69 19.08 15.21
N SER A 84 -41.00 20.17 15.93
CA SER A 84 -40.27 21.43 15.78
C SER A 84 -40.23 22.14 17.14
N GLU A 85 -39.07 22.68 17.50
CA GLU A 85 -38.89 23.39 18.76
C GLU A 85 -39.70 24.68 18.79
N GLU A 86 -39.74 25.41 17.69
CA GLU A 86 -40.50 26.66 17.59
C GLU A 86 -41.15 26.74 16.20
N VAL A 87 -42.43 27.13 16.19
CA VAL A 87 -43.19 27.40 14.98
C VAL A 87 -43.80 28.75 15.06
N THR A 88 -43.43 29.63 14.12
CA THR A 88 -44.03 30.95 13.97
C THR A 88 -45.14 30.89 12.92
N ALA A 89 -46.37 31.16 13.29
CA ALA A 89 -47.51 31.27 12.40
C ALA A 89 -47.91 32.73 12.21
N ILE A 90 -47.66 33.30 11.05
CA ILE A 90 -48.02 34.69 10.71
C ILE A 90 -49.40 34.72 10.08
N LEU A 91 -50.25 35.59 10.56
CA LEU A 91 -51.61 35.75 10.07
C LEU A 91 -51.66 36.63 8.83
N ARG A 92 -52.63 36.36 7.95
CA ARG A 92 -52.87 37.16 6.73
C ARG A 92 -53.66 38.41 7.06
N MET A 93 -53.03 39.58 6.99
CA MET A 93 -53.68 40.85 7.29
C MET A 93 -55.00 41.10 6.54
N SER A 94 -55.04 40.74 5.26
CA SER A 94 -56.24 40.92 4.43
C SER A 94 -57.40 40.04 4.84
N SER A 95 -57.19 38.91 5.56
CA SER A 95 -58.25 38.06 6.08
C SER A 95 -58.73 38.53 7.44
N LEU A 96 -57.87 39.11 8.28
CA LEU A 96 -58.21 39.72 9.55
C LEU A 96 -59.25 40.84 9.38
N TRP A 97 -59.04 41.70 8.40
CA TRP A 97 -60.02 42.75 8.06
C TRP A 97 -61.40 42.23 7.69
N ARG A 98 -61.46 40.96 7.28
CA ARG A 98 -62.69 40.25 6.93
C ARG A 98 -63.21 39.37 8.06
N GLY A 99 -62.68 39.49 9.27
CA GLY A 99 -63.05 38.69 10.42
C GLY A 99 -62.64 37.20 10.32
N ARG A 100 -61.70 36.87 9.49
CA ARG A 100 -61.21 35.47 9.28
C ARG A 100 -59.77 35.33 9.68
N LEU A 101 -59.45 34.26 10.39
CA LEU A 101 -58.09 33.88 10.76
C LEU A 101 -57.49 32.96 9.69
N GLU A 102 -56.67 33.50 8.79
CA GLU A 102 -55.94 32.73 7.81
C GLU A 102 -54.45 32.88 8.05
N ILE A 103 -53.70 31.77 8.00
CA ILE A 103 -52.25 31.77 8.13
C ILE A 103 -51.63 32.15 6.76
N ALA A 104 -50.74 33.14 6.77
CA ALA A 104 -49.99 33.56 5.57
C ALA A 104 -48.67 32.79 5.45
N ARG A 105 -48.00 32.59 6.60
CA ARG A 105 -46.67 31.92 6.65
C ARG A 105 -46.58 31.07 7.90
N LEU A 106 -45.97 29.88 7.74
CA LEU A 106 -45.52 28.98 8.81
C LEU A 106 -44.02 28.82 8.70
N SER A 107 -43.28 29.26 9.72
CA SER A 107 -41.83 29.11 9.78
C SER A 107 -41.47 28.16 10.90
N PHE A 108 -40.79 27.08 10.55
CA PHE A 108 -40.34 26.03 11.48
C PHE A 108 -38.86 26.21 11.80
N LYS A 109 -38.52 26.23 13.07
CA LYS A 109 -37.13 26.19 13.53
C LYS A 109 -36.76 24.77 14.01
N TYR A 110 -35.64 24.27 13.55
CA TYR A 110 -35.13 22.92 13.87
C TYR A 110 -36.18 21.81 13.72
N PRO A 111 -36.95 21.78 12.63
CA PRO A 111 -37.91 20.71 12.43
C PRO A 111 -37.25 19.37 12.17
N SER A 112 -37.79 18.31 12.79
CA SER A 112 -37.46 16.92 12.45
C SER A 112 -38.66 16.30 11.74
N LEU A 113 -38.49 16.02 10.45
CA LEU A 113 -39.49 15.43 9.57
C LEU A 113 -39.18 13.96 9.35
N ASN A 114 -40.10 13.05 9.65
CA ASN A 114 -39.99 11.62 9.40
C ASN A 114 -40.88 11.23 8.22
N LEU A 115 -40.25 10.96 7.10
CA LEU A 115 -40.89 10.47 5.88
C LEU A 115 -40.91 8.95 5.88
N VAL A 116 -42.11 8.36 5.92
CA VAL A 116 -42.29 6.91 5.95
C VAL A 116 -42.97 6.46 4.65
N ARG A 117 -42.35 5.50 3.96
CA ARG A 117 -42.91 4.85 2.77
C ARG A 117 -43.39 3.46 3.14
N ARG A 118 -44.63 3.10 2.81
CA ARG A 118 -45.14 1.72 2.95
C ARG A 118 -44.67 0.80 1.84
N ALA A 119 -44.92 -0.49 2.00
CA ALA A 119 -44.61 -1.52 1.01
C ALA A 119 -45.41 -1.30 -0.31
N GLU A 120 -46.61 -0.77 -0.20
CA GLU A 120 -47.48 -0.43 -1.32
C GLU A 120 -47.00 0.79 -2.11
N GLY A 121 -46.02 1.52 -1.56
CA GLY A 121 -45.36 2.63 -2.26
C GLY A 121 -45.81 4.02 -1.79
N ASP A 122 -46.81 4.14 -0.96
CA ASP A 122 -47.41 5.41 -0.51
C ASP A 122 -46.54 6.04 0.58
N TRP A 123 -46.53 7.37 0.63
CA TRP A 123 -45.82 8.13 1.66
C TRP A 123 -46.79 8.70 2.71
N ASN A 124 -46.38 8.70 3.96
CA ASN A 124 -47.18 9.27 5.04
C ASN A 124 -47.49 10.76 4.86
N VAL A 125 -46.73 11.50 4.09
CA VAL A 125 -46.98 12.92 3.78
C VAL A 125 -48.09 13.13 2.76
N GLU A 126 -48.45 12.14 1.96
CA GLU A 126 -49.49 12.26 0.91
C GLU A 126 -50.84 12.65 1.47
N SER A 127 -51.27 11.98 2.52
CA SER A 127 -52.58 12.28 3.14
C SER A 127 -52.61 13.67 3.80
N LEU A 128 -51.48 14.17 4.32
CA LEU A 128 -51.37 15.53 4.85
C LEU A 128 -51.51 16.56 3.73
N LEU A 129 -50.77 16.34 2.62
CA LEU A 129 -50.83 17.24 1.46
C LEU A 129 -52.25 17.25 0.84
N TYR A 130 -52.87 16.10 0.74
CA TYR A 130 -54.26 15.98 0.23
C TYR A 130 -55.26 16.74 1.13
N ARG A 131 -55.22 16.53 2.45
CA ARG A 131 -56.12 17.22 3.42
C ARG A 131 -55.83 18.71 3.51
N ALA A 132 -54.55 19.11 3.56
CA ALA A 132 -54.20 20.53 3.58
C ALA A 132 -54.69 21.28 2.34
N SER A 133 -54.94 20.55 1.27
CA SER A 133 -55.53 21.07 0.03
C SER A 133 -57.05 21.06 0.00
N GLN A 134 -57.69 20.25 0.84
CA GLN A 134 -59.15 20.13 0.96
C GLN A 134 -59.66 20.80 2.24
N THR A 135 -59.23 22.01 2.61
CA THR A 135 -59.78 22.69 3.75
C THR A 135 -61.32 22.72 3.61
N PRO A 136 -62.07 22.05 4.50
CA PRO A 136 -63.53 22.03 4.40
C PRO A 136 -64.08 23.46 4.59
N ALA A 137 -64.84 23.92 3.66
CA ALA A 137 -65.75 25.01 3.94
C ALA A 137 -66.64 24.52 5.07
N ALA A 138 -66.72 25.25 6.21
CA ALA A 138 -67.68 24.95 7.26
C ALA A 138 -69.04 24.76 6.65
N PRO A 139 -69.87 23.76 7.13
CA PRO A 139 -71.19 23.57 6.65
C PRO A 139 -72.10 24.68 7.22
N THR A 140 -72.13 25.78 6.51
CA THR A 140 -73.17 26.83 6.78
C THR A 140 -73.82 27.11 5.43
N THR A 141 -75.08 26.77 5.36
CA THR A 141 -76.06 27.08 4.33
C THR A 141 -76.00 28.55 3.96
N SER A 142 -75.23 28.98 3.03
CA SER A 142 -75.40 30.21 2.29
C SER A 142 -74.65 30.12 0.95
N ILE A 143 -75.44 30.30 -0.09
CA ILE A 143 -75.08 30.34 -1.51
C ILE A 143 -74.26 31.63 -1.77
N ARG A 144 -73.02 31.63 -1.44
CA ARG A 144 -71.95 32.55 -1.99
C ARG A 144 -70.72 31.78 -2.30
N PRO A 145 -70.04 32.04 -3.44
CA PRO A 145 -68.76 31.40 -3.74
C PRO A 145 -67.75 31.89 -2.68
N GLN A 146 -67.59 31.07 -1.63
CA GLN A 146 -66.65 31.35 -0.57
C GLN A 146 -65.24 31.14 -1.18
N SER A 147 -64.45 32.21 -1.21
CA SER A 147 -63.05 32.12 -1.58
C SER A 147 -62.36 31.07 -0.67
N ARG A 148 -61.84 30.02 -1.25
CA ARG A 148 -61.09 28.99 -0.49
C ARG A 148 -59.89 29.66 0.18
N PRO A 149 -59.57 29.26 1.42
CA PRO A 149 -58.40 29.79 2.11
C PRO A 149 -57.16 29.45 1.29
N ARG A 150 -56.28 30.44 1.08
CA ARG A 150 -55.07 30.26 0.30
C ARG A 150 -54.07 29.47 1.12
N PHE A 151 -53.35 28.51 0.51
CA PHE A 151 -52.30 27.73 1.14
C PHE A 151 -51.23 28.68 1.72
N PRO A 152 -50.77 28.46 2.96
CA PRO A 152 -49.73 29.29 3.56
C PRO A 152 -48.37 29.04 2.89
N TYR A 153 -47.47 30.04 2.96
CA TYR A 153 -46.04 29.82 2.68
C TYR A 153 -45.45 29.07 3.87
N ILE A 154 -44.97 27.83 3.63
CA ILE A 154 -44.35 26.99 4.64
C ILE A 154 -42.85 27.02 4.43
N GLU A 155 -42.06 27.30 5.43
CA GLU A 155 -40.60 27.29 5.37
C GLU A 155 -39.99 26.68 6.62
N SER A 156 -38.77 26.20 6.51
CA SER A 156 -37.98 25.70 7.63
C SER A 156 -36.54 26.22 7.59
N THR A 157 -35.95 26.30 8.78
CA THR A 157 -34.52 26.56 8.92
C THR A 157 -33.91 25.47 9.79
N ASP A 158 -32.72 24.98 9.38
CA ASP A 158 -31.92 24.00 10.12
C ASP A 158 -32.65 22.69 10.46
N GLY A 159 -33.51 22.25 9.56
CA GLY A 159 -34.32 21.06 9.72
C GLY A 159 -33.54 19.77 9.53
N ARG A 160 -34.17 18.68 9.95
CA ARG A 160 -33.73 17.31 9.70
C ARG A 160 -34.80 16.51 8.99
N ILE A 161 -34.47 15.78 7.96
CA ILE A 161 -35.38 14.89 7.22
C ILE A 161 -34.87 13.47 7.35
N ASN A 162 -35.62 12.58 7.95
CA ASN A 162 -35.32 11.17 8.12
C ASN A 162 -36.21 10.34 7.18
N PHE A 163 -35.71 9.19 6.75
CA PHE A 163 -36.40 8.27 5.85
C PHE A 163 -36.61 6.92 6.54
N LYS A 164 -37.83 6.35 6.41
CA LYS A 164 -38.17 4.99 6.79
C LYS A 164 -38.85 4.27 5.65
N PHE A 165 -38.57 2.99 5.48
CA PHE A 165 -39.27 2.11 4.55
C PHE A 165 -39.90 0.98 5.34
N GLY A 166 -41.22 1.05 5.49
CA GLY A 166 -41.95 0.25 6.49
C GLY A 166 -41.47 0.54 7.89
N LEU A 167 -41.13 -0.48 8.66
CA LEU A 167 -40.61 -0.33 10.02
C LEU A 167 -39.09 -0.03 10.07
N GLU A 168 -38.38 -0.17 8.95
CA GLU A 168 -36.95 -0.01 8.89
C GLU A 168 -36.53 1.46 8.68
N LYS A 169 -35.83 2.02 9.64
CA LYS A 169 -35.20 3.34 9.49
C LYS A 169 -34.00 3.25 8.57
N LYS A 170 -33.99 4.05 7.53
CA LYS A 170 -32.83 4.12 6.62
C LYS A 170 -31.71 4.91 7.25
N VAL A 171 -30.49 4.50 6.92
CA VAL A 171 -29.27 5.15 7.41
C VAL A 171 -29.05 6.55 6.83
N PHE A 172 -29.79 6.94 5.81
CA PHE A 172 -29.68 8.23 5.15
C PHE A 172 -30.63 9.25 5.79
N ALA A 173 -30.15 10.48 5.92
CA ALA A 173 -30.93 11.62 6.36
C ALA A 173 -30.43 12.90 5.68
N PHE A 174 -31.26 13.93 5.65
CA PHE A 174 -30.83 15.30 5.37
C PHE A 174 -30.76 16.09 6.66
N THR A 175 -29.67 16.87 6.82
CA THR A 175 -29.50 17.82 7.92
C THR A 175 -29.31 19.22 7.36
N GLU A 176 -29.35 20.24 8.24
CA GLU A 176 -29.28 21.65 7.83
C GLU A 176 -30.33 21.97 6.74
N ALA A 177 -31.47 21.26 6.81
CA ALA A 177 -32.48 21.34 5.76
C ALA A 177 -33.25 22.65 5.85
N LYS A 178 -33.14 23.46 4.82
CA LYS A 178 -34.00 24.64 4.58
C LYS A 178 -34.95 24.26 3.49
N PHE A 179 -36.21 24.10 3.82
CA PHE A 179 -37.20 23.82 2.81
C PHE A 179 -38.26 24.92 2.78
N ALA A 180 -38.84 25.14 1.63
CA ALA A 180 -40.01 25.99 1.46
C ALA A 180 -41.02 25.32 0.53
N VAL A 181 -42.31 25.42 0.89
CA VAL A 181 -43.43 24.92 0.10
C VAL A 181 -44.49 25.98 0.05
N TRP A 182 -44.92 26.34 -1.14
CA TRP A 182 -46.02 27.32 -1.33
C TRP A 182 -46.82 26.98 -2.56
N SER A 183 -48.06 27.53 -2.65
CA SER A 183 -48.93 27.36 -3.76
C SER A 183 -49.18 28.72 -4.40
N PRO A 184 -48.65 29.00 -5.60
CA PRO A 184 -48.94 30.26 -6.31
C PRO A 184 -50.39 30.29 -6.82
N ASN A 185 -50.97 29.11 -7.14
CA ASN A 185 -52.36 28.93 -7.57
C ASN A 185 -52.89 27.59 -7.06
N GLU A 186 -54.19 27.33 -7.23
CA GLU A 186 -54.82 26.11 -6.69
C GLU A 186 -54.38 24.80 -7.32
N SER A 187 -53.75 24.83 -8.48
CA SER A 187 -53.33 23.64 -9.26
C SER A 187 -51.83 23.36 -9.20
N GLU A 188 -51.02 24.27 -8.60
CA GLU A 188 -49.57 24.18 -8.63
C GLU A 188 -48.96 24.40 -7.23
N TRP A 189 -48.03 23.56 -6.89
CA TRP A 189 -47.17 23.72 -5.73
C TRP A 189 -45.79 24.01 -6.19
N ARG A 190 -45.10 24.86 -5.44
CA ARG A 190 -43.64 25.06 -5.62
C ARG A 190 -42.92 24.62 -4.38
N VAL A 191 -41.78 24.02 -4.63
CA VAL A 191 -40.90 23.50 -3.59
C VAL A 191 -39.50 24.03 -3.78
N ARG A 192 -38.83 24.29 -2.66
CA ARG A 192 -37.41 24.57 -2.60
C ARG A 192 -36.85 23.81 -1.41
N LEU A 193 -35.73 23.12 -1.63
CA LEU A 193 -34.98 22.40 -0.61
C LEU A 193 -33.48 22.74 -0.77
N GLU A 194 -32.85 23.11 0.31
CA GLU A 194 -31.40 23.14 0.44
C GLU A 194 -31.05 22.28 1.66
N ALA A 195 -30.22 21.25 1.50
CA ALA A 195 -29.90 20.33 2.59
C ALA A 195 -28.55 19.64 2.39
N LYS A 196 -28.01 19.12 3.49
CA LYS A 196 -26.79 18.34 3.51
C LYS A 196 -27.11 16.85 3.71
N PRO A 197 -26.76 15.96 2.77
CA PRO A 197 -26.97 14.53 2.93
C PRO A 197 -25.98 13.97 3.97
N VAL A 198 -26.47 13.13 4.88
CA VAL A 198 -25.67 12.50 5.94
C VAL A 198 -26.06 11.05 6.13
N ARG A 199 -25.19 10.29 6.80
CA ARG A 199 -25.53 8.97 7.35
C ARG A 199 -25.68 9.06 8.86
N THR A 200 -26.59 8.25 9.40
CA THR A 200 -26.90 8.21 10.85
C THR A 200 -26.06 7.17 11.60
N ASP A 201 -25.46 6.22 10.87
CA ASP A 201 -24.65 5.12 11.38
C ASP A 201 -23.14 5.37 11.27
N LEU A 202 -22.71 6.33 10.45
CA LEU A 202 -21.31 6.66 10.23
C LEU A 202 -21.10 8.18 10.12
N PRO A 203 -20.02 8.72 10.67
CA PRO A 203 -19.66 10.12 10.45
C PRO A 203 -19.22 10.33 9.00
N VAL A 204 -19.88 11.24 8.30
CA VAL A 204 -19.51 11.71 6.97
C VAL A 204 -19.41 13.23 6.99
N ALA A 205 -18.37 13.76 6.36
CA ALA A 205 -18.16 15.21 6.18
C ALA A 205 -18.09 15.51 4.67
N ASP A 206 -18.21 16.77 4.29
CA ASP A 206 -18.05 17.23 2.90
C ASP A 206 -18.83 16.42 1.84
N THR A 207 -20.04 16.02 2.21
CA THR A 207 -20.99 15.36 1.31
C THR A 207 -21.62 16.33 0.30
N GLY A 208 -21.24 17.60 0.37
CA GLY A 208 -21.79 18.67 -0.44
C GLY A 208 -23.17 19.14 0.02
N LYS A 209 -23.73 20.03 -0.77
CA LYS A 209 -25.10 20.53 -0.58
C LYS A 209 -25.98 20.07 -1.72
N VAL A 210 -27.17 19.62 -1.38
CA VAL A 210 -28.22 19.29 -2.35
C VAL A 210 -29.21 20.46 -2.37
N ARG A 211 -29.43 21.03 -3.54
CA ARG A 211 -30.49 22.02 -3.79
C ARG A 211 -31.50 21.41 -4.74
N ALA A 212 -32.77 21.52 -4.41
CA ALA A 212 -33.85 21.11 -5.29
C ALA A 212 -34.88 22.24 -5.34
N GLU A 213 -35.26 22.69 -6.52
CA GLU A 213 -36.27 23.72 -6.71
C GLU A 213 -37.16 23.37 -7.91
N GLY A 214 -38.46 23.62 -7.79
CA GLY A 214 -39.31 23.41 -8.91
C GLY A 214 -40.78 23.45 -8.58
N SER A 215 -41.60 22.92 -9.49
CA SER A 215 -43.05 22.91 -9.41
C SER A 215 -43.63 21.49 -9.50
N LEU A 216 -44.74 21.29 -8.83
CA LEU A 216 -45.53 20.07 -8.87
C LEU A 216 -47.00 20.45 -9.17
N LYS A 217 -47.53 19.84 -10.21
CA LYS A 217 -48.97 19.96 -10.49
C LYS A 217 -49.74 19.03 -9.55
N ARG A 218 -50.75 19.57 -8.94
CA ARG A 218 -51.55 18.83 -7.97
C ARG A 218 -52.25 17.64 -8.62
N ALA A 219 -52.11 16.48 -8.02
CA ALA A 219 -52.82 15.25 -8.36
C ALA A 219 -53.34 14.58 -7.08
N ASP A 220 -54.26 13.64 -7.23
CA ASP A 220 -54.84 12.91 -6.09
C ASP A 220 -53.83 11.96 -5.45
N VAL A 221 -52.85 11.49 -6.20
CA VAL A 221 -51.78 10.58 -5.74
C VAL A 221 -50.44 11.16 -6.18
N LEU A 222 -49.43 11.09 -5.31
CA LEU A 222 -48.10 11.61 -5.61
C LEU A 222 -47.45 10.98 -6.84
N ARG A 223 -47.70 9.71 -7.10
CA ARG A 223 -47.14 9.01 -8.27
C ARG A 223 -47.58 9.59 -9.62
N ASP A 224 -48.77 10.25 -9.64
CA ASP A 224 -49.36 10.83 -10.85
C ASP A 224 -49.11 12.34 -10.96
N THR A 225 -48.44 12.91 -9.95
CA THR A 225 -48.09 14.32 -9.86
C THR A 225 -47.10 14.68 -10.95
N GLN A 226 -47.46 15.59 -11.86
CA GLN A 226 -46.47 16.15 -12.80
C GLN A 226 -45.54 17.08 -12.07
N LEU A 227 -44.25 16.78 -12.15
CA LEU A 227 -43.17 17.57 -11.54
C LEU A 227 -42.22 18.12 -12.61
N ASN A 228 -41.67 19.28 -12.29
CA ASN A 228 -40.56 19.87 -13.01
C ASN A 228 -39.62 20.42 -11.95
N LEU A 229 -38.51 19.70 -11.72
CA LEU A 229 -37.53 19.97 -10.66
C LEU A 229 -36.16 20.17 -11.26
N THR A 230 -35.44 21.14 -10.75
CA THR A 230 -34.00 21.27 -10.92
C THR A 230 -33.32 20.85 -9.63
N VAL A 231 -32.41 19.92 -9.73
CA VAL A 231 -31.62 19.40 -8.59
C VAL A 231 -30.15 19.67 -8.85
N ALA A 232 -29.51 20.37 -7.93
CA ALA A 232 -28.06 20.59 -7.97
C ALA A 232 -27.41 19.93 -6.76
N VAL A 233 -26.27 19.30 -6.98
CA VAL A 233 -25.38 18.77 -5.94
C VAL A 233 -24.05 19.50 -6.07
N GLU A 234 -23.69 20.27 -5.08
CA GLU A 234 -22.53 21.16 -5.13
C GLU A 234 -21.38 20.63 -4.26
N ARG A 235 -20.19 20.58 -4.84
CA ARG A 235 -18.91 20.30 -4.17
C ARG A 235 -18.90 19.07 -3.28
N SER A 236 -19.52 17.99 -3.73
CA SER A 236 -19.49 16.72 -3.02
C SER A 236 -18.14 16.02 -3.19
N GLN A 237 -17.44 15.72 -2.09
CA GLN A 237 -16.20 14.95 -2.16
C GLN A 237 -16.49 13.48 -2.47
N LEU A 238 -15.91 12.95 -3.54
CA LEU A 238 -16.20 11.61 -4.07
C LEU A 238 -15.99 10.51 -3.01
N GLY A 239 -14.94 10.60 -2.19
CA GLY A 239 -14.69 9.66 -1.09
C GLY A 239 -15.80 9.66 -0.05
N GLN A 240 -16.35 10.83 0.28
CA GLN A 240 -17.46 10.97 1.23
C GLN A 240 -18.78 10.51 0.61
N LEU A 241 -18.98 10.75 -0.69
CA LEU A 241 -20.13 10.19 -1.41
C LEU A 241 -20.09 8.65 -1.45
N THR A 242 -18.93 8.05 -1.68
CA THR A 242 -18.79 6.59 -1.63
C THR A 242 -19.08 6.06 -0.23
N ARG A 243 -18.67 6.78 0.81
CA ARG A 243 -18.97 6.44 2.21
C ARG A 243 -20.46 6.64 2.53
N LEU A 244 -21.06 7.70 2.01
CA LEU A 244 -22.49 7.94 2.13
C LEU A 244 -23.29 6.79 1.52
N VAL A 245 -23.01 6.40 0.27
CA VAL A 245 -23.78 5.41 -0.49
C VAL A 245 -23.50 3.98 -0.05
N TRP A 246 -22.23 3.59 0.08
CA TRP A 246 -21.83 2.20 0.34
C TRP A 246 -21.37 1.92 1.77
N GLY A 247 -21.38 2.94 2.66
CA GLY A 247 -20.95 2.80 4.04
C GLY A 247 -19.43 2.72 4.24
N ARG A 248 -18.64 2.80 3.18
CA ARG A 248 -17.17 2.77 3.24
C ARG A 248 -16.55 3.66 2.16
N ASP A 249 -15.42 4.27 2.50
CA ASP A 249 -14.61 5.01 1.52
C ASP A 249 -13.99 4.01 0.53
N ARG A 250 -14.22 4.23 -0.75
CA ARG A 250 -13.65 3.41 -1.83
C ARG A 250 -12.27 3.88 -2.28
N GLY A 251 -11.75 4.91 -1.64
CA GLY A 251 -10.42 5.44 -1.92
C GLY A 251 -10.35 6.39 -3.12
N TRP A 252 -11.47 6.79 -3.69
CA TRP A 252 -11.51 7.77 -4.76
C TRP A 252 -11.65 9.18 -4.24
N ARG A 253 -11.02 10.14 -4.91
CA ARG A 253 -11.03 11.57 -4.59
C ARG A 253 -11.43 12.38 -5.81
N GLY A 254 -11.95 13.56 -5.57
CA GLY A 254 -12.41 14.53 -6.55
C GLY A 254 -13.65 15.24 -6.03
N ALA A 255 -13.92 16.44 -6.54
CA ALA A 255 -15.11 17.21 -6.24
C ALA A 255 -16.14 16.98 -7.33
N LEU A 256 -17.31 16.45 -6.96
CA LEU A 256 -18.43 16.23 -7.86
C LEU A 256 -19.40 17.40 -7.76
N ASP A 257 -19.69 18.00 -8.90
CA ASP A 257 -20.82 18.91 -9.12
C ASP A 257 -21.79 18.24 -10.10
N LEU A 258 -23.08 18.33 -9.82
CA LEU A 258 -24.12 17.73 -10.63
C LEU A 258 -25.33 18.67 -10.72
N ASP A 259 -25.79 18.93 -11.93
CA ASP A 259 -27.02 19.66 -12.24
C ASP A 259 -27.97 18.76 -13.01
N ALA A 260 -29.13 18.50 -12.47
CA ALA A 260 -30.15 17.63 -13.05
C ALA A 260 -31.48 18.36 -13.21
N GLN A 261 -32.09 18.22 -14.35
CA GLN A 261 -33.46 18.63 -14.65
C GLN A 261 -34.34 17.39 -14.73
N LEU A 262 -35.38 17.35 -13.91
CA LEU A 262 -36.31 16.25 -13.81
C LEU A 262 -37.68 16.73 -14.26
N SER A 263 -38.31 16.06 -15.23
CA SER A 263 -39.62 16.42 -15.75
C SER A 263 -40.48 15.20 -16.03
N GLY A 264 -41.79 15.29 -15.74
CA GLY A 264 -42.76 14.19 -15.95
C GLY A 264 -43.42 13.78 -14.63
N THR A 265 -43.87 12.54 -14.55
CA THR A 265 -44.45 11.97 -13.33
C THR A 265 -43.47 11.02 -12.67
N PRO A 266 -43.58 10.73 -11.35
CA PRO A 266 -42.73 9.71 -10.70
C PRO A 266 -42.76 8.33 -11.38
N ALA A 267 -43.83 8.01 -12.13
CA ALA A 267 -43.92 6.77 -12.91
C ALA A 267 -43.14 6.84 -14.24
N ASP A 268 -43.01 8.03 -14.82
CA ASP A 268 -42.24 8.28 -16.06
C ASP A 268 -41.53 9.65 -15.92
N LEU A 269 -40.41 9.66 -15.28
CA LEU A 269 -39.63 10.85 -14.99
C LEU A 269 -38.45 10.95 -15.94
N LYS A 270 -38.45 11.90 -16.84
CA LYS A 270 -37.31 12.22 -17.71
C LYS A 270 -36.29 13.00 -16.93
N PHE A 271 -35.01 12.69 -17.09
CA PHE A 271 -33.92 13.47 -16.55
C PHE A 271 -32.95 13.91 -17.65
N VAL A 272 -32.38 15.09 -17.44
CA VAL A 272 -31.22 15.63 -18.15
C VAL A 272 -30.23 16.07 -17.10
N THR A 273 -29.02 15.57 -17.16
CA THR A 273 -28.04 15.79 -16.09
C THR A 273 -26.68 16.17 -16.69
N ASP A 274 -26.11 17.26 -16.20
CA ASP A 274 -24.72 17.63 -16.43
C ASP A 274 -23.93 17.35 -15.15
N ALA A 275 -22.88 16.57 -15.27
CA ALA A 275 -22.01 16.27 -14.13
C ALA A 275 -20.57 16.57 -14.47
N SER A 276 -19.86 17.15 -13.50
CA SER A 276 -18.42 17.40 -13.56
C SER A 276 -17.74 16.85 -12.33
N LEU A 277 -16.68 16.09 -12.54
CA LEU A 277 -15.84 15.56 -11.47
C LEU A 277 -14.44 16.14 -11.65
N GLN A 278 -14.05 17.04 -10.75
CA GLN A 278 -12.79 17.75 -10.79
C GLN A 278 -11.74 17.02 -9.96
N ASN A 279 -10.49 16.99 -10.46
CA ASN A 279 -9.34 16.38 -9.80
C ASN A 279 -9.60 14.91 -9.40
N PHE A 280 -10.11 14.12 -10.37
CA PHE A 280 -10.36 12.69 -10.16
C PHE A 280 -9.04 11.94 -9.96
N ARG A 281 -8.93 11.23 -8.84
CA ARG A 281 -7.75 10.44 -8.51
C ARG A 281 -8.01 9.46 -7.39
N ARG A 282 -7.10 8.52 -7.20
CA ARG A 282 -7.04 7.69 -6.00
C ARG A 282 -6.45 8.48 -4.81
N HIS A 283 -6.79 8.13 -3.59
CA HIS A 283 -6.43 8.89 -2.38
C HIS A 283 -4.91 8.94 -2.12
N ASP A 284 -4.17 7.93 -2.56
CA ASP A 284 -2.72 7.79 -2.37
C ASP A 284 -1.91 8.30 -3.58
N ILE A 285 -2.57 8.88 -4.58
CA ILE A 285 -1.94 9.46 -5.76
C ILE A 285 -2.07 10.97 -5.69
N MET A 286 -0.93 11.67 -5.62
CA MET A 286 -0.83 13.12 -5.74
C MET A 286 0.05 13.44 -6.94
N ARG A 287 -0.54 14.01 -7.99
CA ARG A 287 0.16 14.42 -9.21
C ARG A 287 -0.04 15.91 -9.42
N GLY A 288 0.88 16.55 -10.12
CA GLY A 288 0.77 17.98 -10.46
C GLY A 288 -0.31 18.26 -11.51
N GLU A 289 -0.63 17.26 -12.33
CA GLU A 289 -1.68 17.31 -13.34
C GLU A 289 -3.04 16.94 -12.73
N THR A 290 -4.11 17.70 -13.07
CA THR A 290 -5.48 17.41 -12.65
C THR A 290 -6.22 16.66 -13.75
N LEU A 291 -7.04 15.67 -13.36
CA LEU A 291 -7.94 14.97 -14.28
C LEU A 291 -9.38 15.37 -13.98
N ASP A 292 -9.97 16.08 -14.91
CA ASP A 292 -11.36 16.53 -14.84
C ASP A 292 -12.21 15.73 -15.82
N LEU A 293 -13.32 15.18 -15.35
CA LEU A 293 -14.27 14.41 -16.12
C LEU A 293 -15.58 15.17 -16.22
N ARG A 294 -16.15 15.28 -17.41
CA ARG A 294 -17.46 15.90 -17.65
C ARG A 294 -18.36 14.95 -18.42
N THR A 295 -19.63 14.97 -18.10
CA THR A 295 -20.60 14.14 -18.82
C THR A 295 -21.96 14.82 -18.89
N HIS A 296 -22.63 14.61 -20.00
CA HIS A 296 -24.03 14.97 -20.20
C HIS A 296 -24.82 13.68 -20.36
N CYS A 297 -25.83 13.49 -19.49
CA CYS A 297 -26.65 12.30 -19.44
C CYS A 297 -28.13 12.64 -19.61
N THR A 298 -28.84 11.83 -20.39
CA THR A 298 -30.30 11.86 -20.49
C THR A 298 -30.86 10.47 -20.22
N GLY A 299 -32.11 10.37 -19.81
CA GLY A 299 -32.77 9.08 -19.59
C GLY A 299 -34.12 9.24 -18.91
N ARG A 300 -34.72 8.11 -18.50
CA ARG A 300 -36.00 8.03 -17.80
C ARG A 300 -35.85 7.21 -16.52
N ILE A 301 -36.57 7.61 -15.47
CA ILE A 301 -36.67 6.91 -14.21
C ILE A 301 -38.13 6.57 -13.94
N SER A 302 -38.43 5.30 -13.66
CA SER A 302 -39.72 4.87 -13.15
C SER A 302 -39.58 4.44 -11.70
N THR A 303 -40.26 5.16 -10.79
CA THR A 303 -40.28 4.78 -9.36
C THR A 303 -41.26 3.63 -9.10
N VAL A 304 -42.20 3.39 -10.02
CA VAL A 304 -43.18 2.29 -9.95
C VAL A 304 -42.53 0.99 -10.38
N GLU A 305 -41.90 0.99 -11.56
CA GLU A 305 -41.19 -0.17 -12.10
C GLU A 305 -39.80 -0.35 -11.49
N GLN A 306 -39.33 0.63 -10.72
CA GLN A 306 -37.98 0.68 -10.16
C GLN A 306 -36.90 0.54 -11.24
N SER A 307 -37.12 1.20 -12.35
CA SER A 307 -36.21 1.13 -13.51
C SER A 307 -35.62 2.49 -13.85
N ILE A 308 -34.47 2.43 -14.52
CA ILE A 308 -33.84 3.55 -15.23
C ILE A 308 -33.63 3.08 -16.65
N ASP A 309 -34.24 3.76 -17.61
CA ASP A 309 -34.29 3.32 -19.00
C ASP A 309 -33.82 4.43 -19.94
N GLY A 310 -33.35 4.01 -21.11
CA GLY A 310 -32.94 4.94 -22.17
C GLY A 310 -31.83 5.89 -21.76
N VAL A 311 -30.99 5.47 -20.86
CA VAL A 311 -29.81 6.26 -20.44
C VAL A 311 -28.89 6.47 -21.63
N LEU A 312 -28.49 7.71 -21.85
CA LEU A 312 -27.47 8.10 -22.80
C LEU A 312 -26.58 9.11 -22.14
N CYS A 313 -25.36 8.70 -21.77
CA CYS A 313 -24.33 9.58 -21.26
C CYS A 313 -23.24 9.81 -22.31
N GLN A 314 -22.85 11.04 -22.51
CA GLN A 314 -21.80 11.47 -23.43
C GLN A 314 -20.66 12.09 -22.65
N PHE A 315 -19.46 11.58 -22.86
CA PHE A 315 -18.22 12.10 -22.30
C PHE A 315 -17.40 12.66 -23.45
N PRO A 316 -17.33 13.99 -23.62
CA PRO A 316 -16.46 14.60 -24.62
C PRO A 316 -15.01 14.43 -24.15
N ILE A 317 -14.17 13.86 -25.00
CA ILE A 317 -12.75 13.57 -24.70
C ILE A 317 -11.93 14.11 -25.88
N GLU A 318 -11.43 15.35 -25.78
CA GLU A 318 -10.65 16.00 -26.85
C GLU A 318 -11.34 15.89 -28.23
N GLN A 319 -10.75 15.10 -29.14
CA GLN A 319 -11.29 14.85 -30.48
C GLN A 319 -12.17 13.59 -30.53
N GLY A 320 -12.10 12.75 -29.50
CA GLY A 320 -12.88 11.52 -29.38
C GLY A 320 -14.12 11.70 -28.49
N ARG A 321 -14.90 10.63 -28.38
CA ARG A 321 -16.06 10.59 -27.49
C ARG A 321 -16.26 9.21 -26.90
N LEU A 322 -16.75 9.19 -25.66
CA LEU A 322 -17.19 7.99 -24.97
C LEU A 322 -18.71 8.12 -24.77
N LEU A 323 -19.46 7.11 -25.19
CA LEU A 323 -20.90 7.02 -25.02
C LEU A 323 -21.24 5.85 -24.12
N VAL A 324 -22.12 6.08 -23.15
CA VAL A 324 -22.70 5.02 -22.33
C VAL A 324 -24.21 5.02 -22.57
N ARG A 325 -24.76 3.90 -23.01
CA ARG A 325 -26.20 3.73 -23.27
C ARG A 325 -26.71 2.55 -22.47
N GLY A 326 -27.98 2.62 -22.06
CA GLY A 326 -28.58 1.43 -21.47
C GLY A 326 -29.67 1.71 -20.47
N GLY A 327 -29.90 0.72 -19.61
CA GLY A 327 -30.87 0.79 -18.55
C GLY A 327 -30.66 -0.26 -17.48
N MET A 328 -31.40 -0.12 -16.37
CA MET A 328 -31.40 -1.10 -15.30
C MET A 328 -32.80 -1.26 -14.69
N HIS A 329 -33.10 -2.48 -14.24
CA HIS A 329 -34.32 -2.83 -13.54
C HIS A 329 -34.04 -3.28 -12.12
N GLY A 330 -34.83 -2.79 -11.17
CA GLY A 330 -34.64 -2.94 -9.74
C GLY A 330 -33.52 -2.04 -9.19
N TRP A 331 -33.80 -1.33 -8.07
CA TRP A 331 -32.83 -0.43 -7.43
C TRP A 331 -31.52 -1.11 -6.97
N LYS A 332 -31.48 -2.44 -6.93
CA LYS A 332 -30.27 -3.23 -6.65
C LYS A 332 -29.58 -3.74 -7.92
N ALA A 333 -29.93 -3.20 -9.10
CA ALA A 333 -29.44 -3.65 -10.41
C ALA A 333 -29.64 -5.17 -10.60
N GLN A 334 -30.85 -5.63 -10.39
CA GLN A 334 -31.24 -7.04 -10.54
C GLN A 334 -31.11 -7.51 -11.99
N ALA A 335 -31.47 -6.65 -12.93
CA ALA A 335 -31.21 -6.82 -14.35
C ALA A 335 -30.68 -5.48 -14.91
N TYR A 336 -29.81 -5.53 -15.90
CA TYR A 336 -29.30 -4.34 -16.60
C TYR A 336 -28.78 -4.71 -17.99
N ASP A 337 -28.78 -3.71 -18.85
CA ASP A 337 -28.17 -3.75 -20.18
C ASP A 337 -27.47 -2.40 -20.41
N VAL A 338 -26.14 -2.40 -20.51
CA VAL A 338 -25.32 -1.19 -20.65
C VAL A 338 -24.34 -1.39 -21.79
N ALA A 339 -24.43 -0.55 -22.80
CA ALA A 339 -23.46 -0.46 -23.89
C ALA A 339 -22.48 0.69 -23.66
N LEU A 340 -21.21 0.43 -23.87
CA LEU A 340 -20.11 1.39 -23.86
C LEU A 340 -19.51 1.48 -25.26
N GLU A 341 -19.54 2.66 -25.86
CA GLU A 341 -18.97 2.93 -27.18
C GLU A 341 -17.87 4.00 -27.04
N ALA A 342 -16.65 3.64 -27.38
CA ALA A 342 -15.52 4.55 -27.51
C ALA A 342 -15.27 4.80 -29.01
N GLN A 343 -15.21 6.06 -29.42
CA GLN A 343 -14.94 6.47 -30.79
C GLN A 343 -13.75 7.40 -30.79
N ASP A 344 -12.64 6.94 -31.39
CA ASP A 344 -11.38 7.67 -31.56
C ASP A 344 -10.86 8.33 -30.27
N VAL A 345 -11.03 7.64 -29.14
CA VAL A 345 -10.58 8.15 -27.83
C VAL A 345 -9.06 8.15 -27.78
N PRO A 346 -8.41 9.30 -27.52
CA PRO A 346 -6.95 9.40 -27.48
C PRO A 346 -6.35 8.50 -26.39
N MET A 347 -5.34 7.72 -26.73
CA MET A 347 -4.65 6.85 -25.77
C MET A 347 -3.95 7.65 -24.67
N ASN A 348 -3.60 8.92 -24.91
CA ASN A 348 -3.05 9.80 -23.86
C ASN A 348 -4.08 10.04 -22.75
N TRP A 349 -5.36 10.20 -23.08
CA TRP A 349 -6.41 10.32 -22.07
C TRP A 349 -6.54 9.02 -21.25
N VAL A 350 -6.48 7.85 -21.93
CA VAL A 350 -6.53 6.54 -21.26
C VAL A 350 -5.35 6.37 -20.29
N THR A 351 -4.14 6.77 -20.70
CA THR A 351 -2.95 6.72 -19.82
C THR A 351 -3.04 7.72 -18.67
N THR A 352 -3.64 8.89 -18.88
CA THR A 352 -3.89 9.86 -17.81
C THR A 352 -4.85 9.29 -16.77
N VAL A 353 -5.97 8.69 -17.19
CA VAL A 353 -6.89 8.00 -16.28
C VAL A 353 -6.17 6.85 -15.53
N ALA A 354 -5.35 6.07 -16.23
CA ALA A 354 -4.58 4.98 -15.61
C ALA A 354 -3.60 5.51 -14.55
N ARG A 355 -2.85 6.58 -14.85
CA ARG A 355 -1.92 7.23 -13.90
C ARG A 355 -2.62 7.75 -12.65
N HIS A 356 -3.82 8.33 -12.78
CA HIS A 356 -4.62 8.79 -11.64
C HIS A 356 -5.31 7.66 -10.87
N SER A 357 -5.34 6.46 -11.43
CA SER A 357 -5.96 5.27 -10.85
C SER A 357 -4.97 4.27 -10.27
N LYS A 358 -3.72 4.22 -10.77
CA LYS A 358 -2.67 3.29 -10.34
C LYS A 358 -1.40 4.04 -9.95
N ARG A 359 -0.96 3.84 -8.69
CA ARG A 359 0.17 4.55 -8.08
C ARG A 359 1.50 4.29 -8.77
N ASP A 360 1.72 3.02 -9.16
CA ASP A 360 3.03 2.56 -9.62
C ASP A 360 3.38 3.02 -11.04
N LEU A 361 2.43 3.61 -11.78
CA LEU A 361 2.70 4.16 -13.10
C LEU A 361 3.50 5.48 -12.96
N PRO A 362 4.57 5.66 -13.77
CA PRO A 362 5.35 6.89 -13.75
C PRO A 362 4.54 8.10 -14.25
N ASP A 363 4.92 9.29 -13.76
CA ASP A 363 4.21 10.54 -14.08
C ASP A 363 4.31 10.93 -15.56
N ASP A 364 5.39 10.54 -16.21
CA ASP A 364 5.71 10.84 -17.60
C ASP A 364 5.26 9.78 -18.61
N LEU A 365 4.60 8.70 -18.13
CA LEU A 365 4.04 7.69 -19.04
C LEU A 365 2.92 8.31 -19.90
N THR A 366 3.13 8.32 -21.20
CA THR A 366 2.15 8.78 -22.19
C THR A 366 1.98 7.73 -23.28
N ALA A 367 0.85 7.75 -23.96
CA ALA A 367 0.63 6.93 -25.14
C ALA A 367 -0.02 7.75 -26.26
N ALA A 368 0.52 7.66 -27.46
CA ALA A 368 -0.09 8.17 -28.67
C ALA A 368 -0.96 7.09 -29.31
N GLY A 369 -1.84 7.50 -30.23
CA GLY A 369 -2.82 6.62 -30.89
C GLY A 369 -4.23 6.81 -30.34
N THR A 370 -5.16 6.03 -30.89
CA THR A 370 -6.59 6.10 -30.54
C THR A 370 -7.12 4.72 -30.19
N VAL A 371 -8.21 4.68 -29.43
CA VAL A 371 -8.97 3.45 -29.18
C VAL A 371 -10.41 3.62 -29.65
N THR A 372 -10.87 2.65 -30.42
CA THR A 372 -12.28 2.50 -30.85
C THR A 372 -12.80 1.17 -30.34
N ALA A 373 -13.93 1.17 -29.63
CA ALA A 373 -14.47 -0.02 -29.01
C ALA A 373 -15.99 0.07 -28.84
N SER A 374 -16.66 -1.08 -28.88
CA SER A 374 -18.07 -1.23 -28.56
C SER A 374 -18.28 -2.46 -27.70
N PHE A 375 -18.68 -2.24 -26.44
CA PHE A 375 -18.92 -3.29 -25.46
C PHE A 375 -20.33 -3.19 -24.90
N GLN A 376 -20.96 -4.33 -24.70
CA GLN A 376 -22.26 -4.46 -24.05
C GLN A 376 -22.14 -5.37 -22.82
N LEU A 377 -22.52 -4.86 -21.68
CA LEU A 377 -22.59 -5.58 -20.40
C LEU A 377 -24.06 -5.79 -20.04
N SER A 378 -24.54 -7.00 -20.14
CA SER A 378 -25.93 -7.36 -19.85
C SER A 378 -26.02 -8.35 -18.69
N LYS A 379 -27.07 -8.24 -17.90
CA LYS A 379 -27.42 -9.17 -16.84
C LYS A 379 -28.93 -9.37 -16.80
N ALA A 380 -29.39 -10.57 -17.01
CA ALA A 380 -30.78 -10.93 -16.73
C ALA A 380 -30.96 -11.23 -15.22
N GLN A 381 -32.21 -11.14 -14.76
CA GLN A 381 -32.55 -11.42 -13.37
C GLN A 381 -32.08 -12.82 -12.96
N ASN A 382 -31.38 -12.92 -11.84
CA ASN A 382 -30.81 -14.17 -11.30
C ASN A 382 -29.78 -14.87 -12.20
N GLN A 383 -29.21 -14.17 -13.19
CA GLN A 383 -28.14 -14.68 -14.02
C GLN A 383 -26.82 -13.94 -13.76
N ALA A 384 -25.71 -14.58 -14.16
CA ALA A 384 -24.41 -13.92 -14.13
C ALA A 384 -24.34 -12.84 -15.23
N PRO A 385 -23.58 -11.75 -15.00
CA PRO A 385 -23.37 -10.74 -16.02
C PRO A 385 -22.59 -11.32 -17.22
N VAL A 386 -23.01 -10.94 -18.43
CA VAL A 386 -22.37 -11.29 -19.69
C VAL A 386 -21.81 -10.03 -20.34
N LEU A 387 -20.53 -10.07 -20.71
CA LEU A 387 -19.86 -9.01 -21.46
C LEU A 387 -19.71 -9.49 -22.91
N SER A 388 -20.12 -8.69 -23.88
CA SER A 388 -19.95 -8.93 -25.32
C SER A 388 -19.39 -7.69 -26.00
N GLY A 389 -18.70 -7.86 -27.10
CA GLY A 389 -18.18 -6.75 -27.89
C GLY A 389 -16.71 -6.88 -28.22
N GLU A 390 -16.24 -5.90 -28.96
CA GLU A 390 -14.86 -5.81 -29.45
C GLU A 390 -14.34 -4.38 -29.46
N GLY A 391 -13.03 -4.25 -29.59
CA GLY A 391 -12.37 -2.97 -29.73
C GLY A 391 -10.95 -3.12 -30.26
N ALA A 392 -10.38 -2.03 -30.69
CA ALA A 392 -9.00 -1.99 -31.12
C ALA A 392 -8.35 -0.63 -30.84
N THR A 393 -7.04 -0.68 -30.57
CA THR A 393 -6.21 0.53 -30.63
C THR A 393 -5.62 0.66 -32.04
N GLU A 394 -5.38 1.89 -32.45
CA GLU A 394 -4.65 2.19 -33.67
C GLU A 394 -3.46 3.09 -33.37
N ASN A 395 -2.32 2.77 -34.01
CA ASN A 395 -1.07 3.52 -33.88
C ASN A 395 -0.61 3.73 -32.43
N LEU A 396 -0.75 2.68 -31.59
CA LEU A 396 -0.35 2.75 -30.19
C LEU A 396 1.18 2.85 -30.05
N VAL A 397 1.63 3.98 -29.51
CA VAL A 397 3.06 4.24 -29.23
C VAL A 397 3.19 4.69 -27.79
N MET A 398 3.98 3.97 -27.00
CA MET A 398 4.24 4.30 -25.59
C MET A 398 5.52 5.11 -25.45
N ARG A 399 5.50 6.12 -24.52
CA ARG A 399 6.63 6.98 -24.18
C ARG A 399 6.75 7.14 -22.67
N SER A 400 7.99 7.10 -22.19
CA SER A 400 8.33 7.40 -20.79
C SER A 400 9.84 7.66 -20.70
N SER A 401 10.31 8.40 -19.71
CA SER A 401 11.75 8.59 -19.44
C SER A 401 12.48 7.30 -19.06
N PHE A 402 11.75 6.26 -18.67
CA PHE A 402 12.32 4.93 -18.44
C PHE A 402 12.63 4.19 -19.74
N LEU A 403 12.07 4.60 -20.87
CA LEU A 403 12.25 3.97 -22.17
C LEU A 403 13.34 4.71 -22.94
N ASP A 404 14.34 3.99 -23.43
CA ASP A 404 15.43 4.56 -24.23
C ASP A 404 14.92 5.11 -25.59
N SER A 405 13.80 4.61 -26.07
CA SER A 405 13.12 5.04 -27.29
C SER A 405 11.64 4.70 -27.23
N ASP A 406 10.83 5.38 -28.04
CA ASP A 406 9.41 5.11 -28.20
C ASP A 406 9.16 3.62 -28.48
N VAL A 407 8.13 3.04 -27.86
CA VAL A 407 7.71 1.66 -28.09
C VAL A 407 6.50 1.68 -29.02
N ASN A 408 6.71 1.30 -30.26
CA ASN A 408 5.61 1.19 -31.22
C ASN A 408 4.97 -0.20 -31.13
N ILE A 409 3.79 -0.27 -30.53
CA ILE A 409 2.99 -1.49 -30.39
C ILE A 409 2.03 -1.64 -31.59
N GLY A 410 1.54 -0.52 -32.13
CA GLY A 410 0.64 -0.53 -33.29
C GLY A 410 -0.81 -0.85 -32.90
N LYS A 411 -1.33 -1.98 -33.37
CA LYS A 411 -2.72 -2.38 -33.16
C LYS A 411 -2.83 -3.43 -32.05
N VAL A 412 -3.68 -3.17 -31.04
CA VAL A 412 -4.07 -4.11 -29.99
C VAL A 412 -5.57 -4.37 -30.11
N GLN A 413 -5.97 -5.62 -30.23
CA GLN A 413 -7.37 -6.01 -30.35
C GLN A 413 -7.91 -6.46 -28.99
N LEU A 414 -9.14 -6.06 -28.71
CA LEU A 414 -9.88 -6.38 -27.51
C LEU A 414 -11.14 -7.15 -27.92
N ALA A 415 -11.45 -8.24 -27.23
CA ALA A 415 -12.66 -9.00 -27.48
C ALA A 415 -13.23 -9.54 -26.16
N SER A 416 -14.53 -9.65 -26.09
CA SER A 416 -15.16 -10.40 -25.01
C SER A 416 -15.22 -11.88 -25.42
N LEU A 417 -14.56 -12.74 -24.66
CA LEU A 417 -14.76 -14.17 -24.79
C LEU A 417 -15.94 -14.57 -23.90
N LEU A 418 -16.94 -15.22 -24.49
CA LEU A 418 -18.02 -15.83 -23.72
C LEU A 418 -17.41 -16.87 -22.78
N PRO A 419 -17.77 -16.87 -21.49
CA PRO A 419 -17.31 -17.91 -20.57
C PRO A 419 -17.74 -19.28 -21.11
N PRO A 420 -16.91 -20.32 -21.00
CA PRO A 420 -17.29 -21.67 -21.43
C PRO A 420 -18.59 -22.05 -20.74
N LYS A 421 -19.53 -22.62 -21.52
CA LYS A 421 -20.82 -23.07 -20.99
C LYS A 421 -20.57 -24.01 -19.80
N THR A 422 -20.88 -23.55 -18.60
CA THR A 422 -20.80 -24.38 -17.40
C THR A 422 -21.69 -25.60 -17.59
N THR A 423 -21.12 -26.78 -17.49
CA THR A 423 -21.87 -28.06 -17.49
C THR A 423 -22.88 -28.02 -16.35
N ARG A 424 -24.12 -28.33 -16.66
CA ARG A 424 -25.25 -28.34 -15.72
C ARG A 424 -24.89 -29.24 -14.53
N GLY A 425 -24.53 -28.63 -13.36
CA GLY A 425 -24.19 -29.38 -12.14
C GLY A 425 -22.90 -28.98 -11.45
N SER A 426 -22.04 -28.11 -11.98
CA SER A 426 -20.88 -27.63 -11.28
C SER A 426 -21.29 -26.61 -10.21
N LYS A 427 -20.83 -26.79 -8.97
CA LYS A 427 -21.01 -25.85 -7.83
C LYS A 427 -20.06 -24.65 -7.91
N GLU A 428 -19.30 -24.50 -8.98
CA GLU A 428 -18.38 -23.37 -9.16
C GLU A 428 -19.16 -22.11 -9.49
N ALA A 429 -18.81 -21.04 -8.81
CA ALA A 429 -19.35 -19.72 -9.12
C ALA A 429 -19.03 -19.35 -10.58
N PRO A 430 -19.97 -18.75 -11.32
CA PRO A 430 -19.73 -18.37 -12.72
C PRO A 430 -18.53 -17.42 -12.78
N ALA A 431 -17.63 -17.68 -13.72
CA ALA A 431 -16.46 -16.83 -13.95
C ALA A 431 -16.90 -15.38 -14.21
N PRO A 432 -16.21 -14.39 -13.62
CA PRO A 432 -16.55 -12.98 -13.85
C PRO A 432 -16.41 -12.63 -15.34
N ALA A 433 -17.23 -11.70 -15.82
CA ALA A 433 -17.12 -11.16 -17.17
C ALA A 433 -15.72 -10.57 -17.40
N ARG A 434 -15.02 -11.01 -18.44
CA ARG A 434 -13.64 -10.61 -18.77
C ARG A 434 -13.58 -10.02 -20.16
N LEU A 435 -12.82 -8.94 -20.30
CA LEU A 435 -12.41 -8.40 -21.58
C LEU A 435 -11.02 -8.96 -21.90
N THR A 436 -10.93 -9.72 -22.99
CA THR A 436 -9.67 -10.35 -23.42
C THR A 436 -8.92 -9.42 -24.36
N VAL A 437 -7.62 -9.28 -24.11
CA VAL A 437 -6.67 -8.64 -25.00
C VAL A 437 -6.04 -9.73 -25.84
N LEU A 438 -6.31 -9.71 -27.14
CA LEU A 438 -5.79 -10.70 -28.06
C LEU A 438 -4.27 -10.57 -28.20
N PRO A 439 -3.54 -11.62 -28.61
CA PRO A 439 -2.09 -11.57 -28.76
C PRO A 439 -1.64 -10.44 -29.68
N PHE A 440 -0.72 -9.63 -29.20
CA PHE A 440 -0.11 -8.53 -29.95
C PHE A 440 1.41 -8.55 -29.80
N ALA A 441 2.11 -7.98 -30.77
CA ALA A 441 3.54 -7.92 -30.82
C ALA A 441 4.08 -6.77 -29.94
N VAL A 442 5.09 -7.05 -29.11
CA VAL A 442 5.81 -6.07 -28.27
C VAL A 442 7.27 -6.06 -28.65
N PRO A 443 7.81 -4.95 -29.17
CA PRO A 443 9.23 -4.85 -29.54
C PRO A 443 10.12 -4.79 -28.31
N MET A 444 10.86 -5.86 -28.07
CA MET A 444 11.73 -6.05 -26.91
C MET A 444 13.23 -5.86 -27.22
N GLY A 445 13.55 -5.07 -28.26
CA GLY A 445 14.94 -4.79 -28.66
C GLY A 445 15.57 -5.81 -29.62
N LEU A 446 14.92 -6.95 -29.87
CA LEU A 446 15.32 -7.96 -30.80
C LEU A 446 14.51 -7.92 -32.11
N PRO A 447 15.00 -8.46 -33.22
CA PRO A 447 14.30 -8.48 -34.52
C PRO A 447 12.92 -9.19 -34.42
N THR A 448 12.80 -10.22 -33.62
CA THR A 448 11.55 -10.94 -33.36
C THR A 448 10.87 -10.31 -32.14
N PRO A 449 9.68 -9.72 -32.26
CA PRO A 449 8.98 -9.17 -31.12
C PRO A 449 8.48 -10.29 -30.19
N ALA A 450 8.38 -10.00 -28.92
CA ALA A 450 7.67 -10.83 -27.96
C ALA A 450 6.16 -10.73 -28.18
N SER A 451 5.41 -11.73 -27.74
CA SER A 451 3.93 -11.74 -27.78
C SER A 451 3.39 -11.43 -26.40
N ALA A 452 2.47 -10.47 -26.31
CA ALA A 452 1.70 -10.18 -25.11
C ALA A 452 0.22 -10.44 -25.34
N SER A 453 -0.47 -10.98 -24.34
CA SER A 453 -1.91 -11.20 -24.33
C SER A 453 -2.42 -11.13 -22.90
N GLY A 454 -3.72 -10.96 -22.68
CA GLY A 454 -4.22 -10.88 -21.33
C GLY A 454 -5.72 -10.70 -21.22
N TRP A 455 -6.15 -10.27 -20.05
CA TRP A 455 -7.54 -9.91 -19.82
C TRP A 455 -7.68 -8.84 -18.73
N PHE A 456 -8.82 -8.14 -18.80
CA PHE A 456 -9.30 -7.23 -17.76
C PHE A 456 -10.64 -7.73 -17.22
N SER A 457 -10.87 -7.60 -15.94
CA SER A 457 -12.15 -7.83 -15.30
C SER A 457 -12.51 -6.68 -14.37
N ARG A 458 -13.67 -6.76 -13.76
CA ARG A 458 -14.07 -5.83 -12.69
C ARG A 458 -13.10 -5.83 -11.50
N ASP A 459 -12.49 -6.96 -11.20
CA ASP A 459 -11.73 -7.16 -9.98
C ASP A 459 -10.22 -7.01 -10.17
N GLY A 460 -9.70 -7.24 -11.39
CA GLY A 460 -8.28 -7.14 -11.69
C GLY A 460 -7.96 -7.37 -13.17
N TYR A 461 -6.71 -7.60 -13.44
CA TYR A 461 -6.15 -7.85 -14.75
C TYR A 461 -5.04 -8.89 -14.69
N GLU A 462 -4.80 -9.54 -15.83
CA GLU A 462 -3.69 -10.47 -16.04
C GLU A 462 -3.13 -10.30 -17.45
N PHE A 463 -1.82 -10.25 -17.58
CA PHE A 463 -1.11 -10.22 -18.85
C PHE A 463 -0.03 -11.29 -18.88
N ASN A 464 0.00 -12.03 -19.97
CA ASN A 464 1.00 -13.02 -20.28
C ASN A 464 1.97 -12.43 -21.31
N LEU A 465 3.28 -12.54 -21.05
CA LEU A 465 4.35 -12.09 -21.93
C LEU A 465 5.25 -13.26 -22.26
N GLN A 466 5.39 -13.59 -23.53
CA GLN A 466 6.18 -14.72 -24.01
C GLN A 466 7.05 -14.32 -25.20
N GLY A 467 8.32 -14.71 -25.19
CA GLY A 467 9.25 -14.46 -26.29
C GLY A 467 10.63 -14.02 -25.83
N ASP A 468 11.44 -13.61 -26.78
CA ASP A 468 12.81 -13.17 -26.55
C ASP A 468 12.90 -11.64 -26.47
N GLY A 469 13.83 -11.14 -25.64
CA GLY A 469 14.04 -9.70 -25.50
C GLY A 469 15.40 -9.36 -24.90
N GLU A 470 15.82 -8.12 -25.12
CA GLU A 470 16.97 -7.54 -24.42
C GLU A 470 16.60 -7.19 -22.99
N LEU A 471 17.40 -7.59 -22.01
CA LEU A 471 17.15 -7.36 -20.60
C LEU A 471 16.99 -5.87 -20.27
N ALA A 472 17.79 -5.01 -20.85
CA ALA A 472 17.66 -3.56 -20.67
C ALA A 472 16.27 -3.06 -21.07
N ARG A 473 15.77 -3.51 -22.23
CA ARG A 473 14.45 -3.14 -22.75
C ARG A 473 13.32 -3.72 -21.93
N ILE A 474 13.42 -4.99 -21.51
CA ILE A 474 12.45 -5.66 -20.63
C ILE A 474 12.31 -4.88 -19.31
N LEU A 475 13.42 -4.52 -18.68
CA LEU A 475 13.41 -3.79 -17.42
C LEU A 475 12.92 -2.35 -17.55
N SER A 476 13.27 -1.67 -18.63
CA SER A 476 12.78 -0.32 -18.92
C SER A 476 11.27 -0.32 -19.12
N MET A 477 10.73 -1.29 -19.84
CA MET A 477 9.29 -1.46 -20.00
C MET A 477 8.58 -1.84 -18.69
N ALA A 478 9.16 -2.74 -17.91
CA ALA A 478 8.61 -3.08 -16.59
C ALA A 478 8.49 -1.83 -15.71
N ARG A 479 9.52 -0.98 -15.65
CA ARG A 479 9.47 0.30 -14.91
C ARG A 479 8.44 1.27 -15.48
N ALA A 480 8.36 1.40 -16.80
CA ALA A 480 7.38 2.27 -17.46
C ALA A 480 5.94 1.82 -17.20
N LEU A 481 5.71 0.52 -16.97
CA LEU A 481 4.40 -0.05 -16.63
C LEU A 481 4.15 -0.17 -15.11
N GLY A 482 5.07 0.34 -14.29
CA GLY A 482 4.95 0.29 -12.83
C GLY A 482 5.14 -1.11 -12.23
N VAL A 483 5.81 -2.00 -12.96
CA VAL A 483 6.21 -3.32 -12.45
C VAL A 483 7.55 -3.18 -11.75
N GLY A 484 7.69 -3.72 -10.54
CA GLY A 484 8.92 -3.66 -9.76
C GLY A 484 10.09 -4.30 -10.51
N ALA A 485 11.12 -3.52 -10.79
CA ALA A 485 12.32 -3.95 -11.48
C ALA A 485 13.59 -3.38 -10.81
N PRO A 486 14.72 -4.09 -10.84
CA PRO A 486 15.96 -3.61 -10.24
C PRO A 486 16.42 -2.28 -10.85
N LYS A 487 17.03 -1.42 -10.02
CA LYS A 487 17.46 -0.08 -10.43
C LYS A 487 18.81 -0.04 -11.15
N PHE A 488 19.58 -1.10 -11.09
CA PHE A 488 20.89 -1.19 -11.76
C PHE A 488 20.75 -1.62 -13.22
N GLN A 489 21.74 -1.27 -14.02
CA GLN A 489 21.75 -1.59 -15.44
C GLN A 489 22.08 -3.07 -15.67
N LEU A 490 21.26 -3.73 -16.48
CA LEU A 490 21.48 -5.09 -16.93
C LEU A 490 21.58 -5.10 -18.46
N LYS A 491 22.60 -5.78 -19.00
CA LYS A 491 22.75 -6.04 -20.42
C LYS A 491 22.67 -7.54 -20.66
N GLY A 492 22.23 -7.95 -21.82
CA GLY A 492 22.04 -9.36 -22.16
C GLY A 492 20.67 -9.65 -22.73
N THR A 493 20.36 -10.91 -22.95
CA THR A 493 19.08 -11.35 -23.52
C THR A 493 18.37 -12.31 -22.58
N ALA A 494 17.05 -12.34 -22.65
CA ALA A 494 16.24 -13.30 -21.92
C ALA A 494 15.12 -13.86 -22.80
N HIS A 495 14.85 -15.15 -22.64
CA HIS A 495 13.62 -15.78 -23.09
C HIS A 495 12.61 -15.71 -21.96
N LEU A 496 11.45 -15.08 -22.19
CA LEU A 496 10.41 -14.80 -21.20
C LEU A 496 9.24 -15.77 -21.35
N ASN A 497 8.73 -16.23 -20.23
CA ASN A 497 7.40 -16.80 -20.10
C ASN A 497 6.86 -16.33 -18.75
N THR A 498 6.27 -15.13 -18.74
CA THR A 498 5.90 -14.41 -17.52
C THR A 498 4.45 -13.97 -17.55
N GLN A 499 3.83 -13.98 -16.39
CA GLN A 499 2.48 -13.53 -16.13
C GLN A 499 2.54 -12.35 -15.17
N ILE A 500 1.84 -11.29 -15.50
CA ILE A 500 1.69 -10.08 -14.67
C ILE A 500 0.23 -10.00 -14.27
N GLU A 501 -0.06 -10.01 -13.00
CA GLU A 501 -1.41 -9.88 -12.47
C GLU A 501 -1.53 -8.73 -11.48
N GLY A 502 -2.73 -8.18 -11.34
CA GLY A 502 -2.99 -7.12 -10.39
C GLY A 502 -4.48 -6.96 -10.11
N GLU A 503 -4.78 -6.53 -8.90
CA GLU A 503 -6.13 -6.19 -8.49
C GLU A 503 -6.37 -4.69 -8.61
N TRP A 504 -7.60 -4.30 -8.98
CA TRP A 504 -8.03 -2.90 -8.92
C TRP A 504 -8.35 -2.45 -7.50
N ARG A 505 -8.69 -3.42 -6.63
CA ARG A 505 -9.06 -3.18 -5.24
C ARG A 505 -7.83 -3.21 -4.33
N GLY A 506 -7.86 -2.45 -3.26
CA GLY A 506 -6.88 -2.50 -2.18
C GLY A 506 -5.52 -1.89 -2.50
N PHE A 507 -5.33 -1.33 -3.69
CA PHE A 507 -4.09 -0.65 -4.09
C PHE A 507 -2.84 -1.55 -4.10
N VAL A 508 -3.04 -2.83 -4.34
CA VAL A 508 -1.97 -3.82 -4.41
C VAL A 508 -1.14 -3.59 -5.66
N GLN A 509 0.18 -3.68 -5.52
CA GLN A 509 1.10 -3.63 -6.66
C GLN A 509 0.86 -4.82 -7.58
N SER A 510 1.21 -4.64 -8.88
CA SER A 510 1.19 -5.75 -9.84
C SER A 510 2.18 -6.82 -9.43
N ASP A 511 1.74 -8.06 -9.44
CA ASP A 511 2.61 -9.20 -9.20
C ASP A 511 3.09 -9.80 -10.52
N THR A 512 4.31 -10.30 -10.54
CA THR A 512 4.91 -10.91 -11.72
C THR A 512 5.36 -12.31 -11.35
N MET A 513 4.84 -13.30 -12.05
CA MET A 513 5.19 -14.70 -11.89
C MET A 513 5.69 -15.28 -13.22
N GLY A 514 6.39 -16.41 -13.16
CA GLY A 514 6.82 -17.11 -14.36
C GLY A 514 8.30 -17.48 -14.37
N THR A 515 8.81 -17.71 -15.57
CA THR A 515 10.20 -18.13 -15.78
C THR A 515 10.88 -17.28 -16.85
N MET A 516 12.16 -17.07 -16.67
CA MET A 516 13.03 -16.46 -17.68
C MET A 516 14.31 -17.28 -17.81
N GLN A 517 14.79 -17.44 -19.03
CA GLN A 517 16.12 -17.98 -19.31
C GLN A 517 17.01 -16.84 -19.75
N VAL A 518 17.98 -16.49 -18.91
CA VAL A 518 18.87 -15.36 -19.15
C VAL A 518 20.17 -15.86 -19.80
N LYS A 519 20.66 -15.11 -20.79
CA LYS A 519 21.94 -15.38 -21.47
C LYS A 519 22.78 -14.11 -21.57
N ASN A 520 24.08 -14.26 -21.38
CA ASN A 520 25.09 -13.19 -21.53
C ASN A 520 24.72 -11.92 -20.69
N LEU A 521 24.20 -12.15 -19.49
CA LEU A 521 23.86 -11.06 -18.59
C LEU A 521 25.15 -10.38 -18.08
N VAL A 522 25.18 -9.08 -18.15
CA VAL A 522 26.19 -8.24 -17.50
C VAL A 522 25.46 -7.31 -16.54
N ALA A 523 25.78 -7.43 -15.27
CA ALA A 523 25.18 -6.66 -14.19
C ALA A 523 26.23 -5.81 -13.48
N GLU A 524 26.01 -4.51 -13.40
CA GLU A 524 26.79 -3.60 -12.56
C GLU A 524 26.16 -3.57 -11.16
N VAL A 525 26.69 -4.40 -10.25
CA VAL A 525 26.16 -4.50 -8.89
C VAL A 525 26.79 -3.40 -8.02
N PRO A 526 26.01 -2.51 -7.41
CA PRO A 526 26.56 -1.46 -6.56
C PRO A 526 27.46 -2.01 -5.45
N GLY A 527 28.68 -1.48 -5.38
CA GLY A 527 29.68 -1.86 -4.37
C GLY A 527 30.56 -3.07 -4.73
N VAL A 528 30.35 -3.72 -5.86
CA VAL A 528 31.25 -4.71 -6.42
C VAL A 528 32.19 -4.02 -7.44
N ALA A 529 33.49 -4.26 -7.33
CA ALA A 529 34.50 -3.54 -8.15
C ALA A 529 34.42 -3.83 -9.65
N SER A 530 33.90 -4.98 -10.03
CA SER A 530 33.83 -5.44 -11.42
C SER A 530 32.43 -5.92 -11.76
N PRO A 531 31.98 -5.76 -13.03
CA PRO A 531 30.67 -6.23 -13.42
C PRO A 531 30.56 -7.76 -13.32
N VAL A 532 29.44 -8.21 -12.79
CA VAL A 532 29.10 -9.63 -12.73
C VAL A 532 28.59 -10.07 -14.10
N ARG A 533 29.27 -11.03 -14.71
CA ARG A 533 28.89 -11.61 -16.01
C ARG A 533 28.28 -12.98 -15.79
N ILE A 534 27.02 -13.15 -16.18
CA ILE A 534 26.32 -14.44 -16.10
C ILE A 534 26.15 -14.98 -17.51
N SER A 535 26.81 -16.09 -17.81
CA SER A 535 26.70 -16.74 -19.12
C SER A 535 25.31 -17.33 -19.35
N SER A 536 24.73 -17.93 -18.31
CA SER A 536 23.37 -18.46 -18.33
C SER A 536 22.81 -18.55 -16.91
N ALA A 537 21.52 -18.35 -16.78
CA ALA A 537 20.74 -18.63 -15.56
C ALA A 537 19.27 -18.88 -15.89
N ASP A 538 18.65 -19.79 -15.14
CA ASP A 538 17.19 -19.93 -15.12
C ASP A 538 16.65 -19.10 -13.96
N VAL A 539 15.81 -18.15 -14.28
CA VAL A 539 15.17 -17.27 -13.30
C VAL A 539 13.72 -17.70 -13.14
N SER A 540 13.31 -17.96 -11.91
CA SER A 540 11.92 -18.22 -11.53
C SER A 540 11.40 -17.04 -10.70
N LEU A 541 10.38 -16.40 -11.19
CA LEU A 541 9.67 -15.32 -10.51
C LEU A 541 8.47 -15.92 -9.78
N GLN A 542 8.43 -15.74 -8.47
CA GLN A 542 7.30 -16.11 -7.62
C GLN A 542 6.81 -14.87 -6.88
N GLN A 543 5.65 -14.97 -6.27
CA GLN A 543 5.02 -13.84 -5.58
C GLN A 543 5.96 -13.12 -4.61
N ASN A 544 6.69 -13.85 -3.79
CA ASN A 544 7.55 -13.29 -2.75
C ASN A 544 9.06 -13.41 -3.05
N THR A 545 9.46 -14.19 -4.05
CA THR A 545 10.86 -14.50 -4.28
C THR A 545 11.24 -14.51 -5.76
N VAL A 546 12.49 -14.16 -6.03
CA VAL A 546 13.16 -14.37 -7.33
C VAL A 546 14.26 -15.40 -7.10
N THR A 547 14.16 -16.54 -7.77
CA THR A 547 15.15 -17.62 -7.65
C THR A 547 15.92 -17.77 -8.95
N LEU A 548 17.24 -17.68 -8.88
CA LEU A 548 18.17 -17.99 -9.96
C LEU A 548 18.71 -19.41 -9.73
N ARG A 549 18.58 -20.27 -10.72
CA ARG A 549 19.12 -21.64 -10.72
C ARG A 549 20.07 -21.84 -11.87
N ARG A 550 20.92 -22.84 -11.78
CA ARG A 550 21.94 -23.14 -12.80
C ARG A 550 22.75 -21.89 -13.18
N LEU A 551 23.04 -21.09 -12.16
CA LEU A 551 23.82 -19.87 -12.32
C LEU A 551 25.24 -20.22 -12.72
N ALA A 552 25.70 -19.69 -13.84
CA ALA A 552 27.07 -19.71 -14.25
C ALA A 552 27.57 -18.27 -14.42
N ALA A 553 28.33 -17.79 -13.43
CA ALA A 553 28.75 -16.41 -13.33
C ALA A 553 30.28 -16.28 -13.36
N ASN A 554 30.76 -15.18 -13.90
CA ASN A 554 32.16 -14.78 -13.88
C ASN A 554 32.26 -13.36 -13.34
N VAL A 555 33.14 -13.15 -12.36
CA VAL A 555 33.46 -11.82 -11.83
C VAL A 555 34.96 -11.69 -11.90
N ASP A 556 35.47 -10.87 -12.81
CA ASP A 556 36.89 -10.82 -13.17
C ASP A 556 37.42 -12.23 -13.56
N THR A 557 38.34 -12.79 -12.80
CA THR A 557 38.87 -14.15 -13.01
C THR A 557 38.11 -15.23 -12.25
N LEU A 558 37.25 -14.87 -11.29
CA LEU A 558 36.49 -15.80 -10.48
C LEU A 558 35.34 -16.40 -11.29
N LYS A 559 35.30 -17.73 -11.36
CA LYS A 559 34.22 -18.49 -11.97
C LYS A 559 33.35 -19.10 -10.86
N ALA A 560 32.08 -18.74 -10.85
CA ALA A 560 31.14 -19.21 -9.87
C ALA A 560 29.97 -19.94 -10.52
N THR A 561 29.55 -21.03 -9.89
CA THR A 561 28.30 -21.71 -10.21
C THR A 561 27.43 -21.83 -8.96
N GLY A 562 26.10 -21.97 -9.12
CA GLY A 562 25.27 -22.08 -7.95
C GLY A 562 23.80 -21.69 -8.15
N SER A 563 23.22 -21.20 -7.08
CA SER A 563 21.84 -20.68 -7.03
C SER A 563 21.76 -19.46 -6.13
N ALA A 564 20.76 -18.62 -6.38
CA ALA A 564 20.48 -17.48 -5.51
C ALA A 564 18.96 -17.24 -5.43
N THR A 565 18.46 -16.94 -4.24
CA THR A 565 17.05 -16.57 -3.98
C THR A 565 17.01 -15.22 -3.29
N PHE A 566 16.28 -14.29 -3.88
CA PHE A 566 16.12 -12.92 -3.41
C PHE A 566 14.65 -12.69 -3.01
N PRO A 567 14.36 -12.11 -1.84
CA PRO A 567 13.01 -11.67 -1.50
C PRO A 567 12.61 -10.46 -2.34
N ARG A 568 11.37 -10.41 -2.80
CA ARG A 568 10.84 -9.27 -3.58
C ARG A 568 10.27 -8.17 -2.70
N HIS A 569 9.71 -8.55 -1.58
CA HIS A 569 9.13 -7.66 -0.59
C HIS A 569 9.76 -7.94 0.76
N CYS A 570 10.13 -6.90 1.48
CA CYS A 570 10.69 -6.98 2.81
C CYS A 570 9.75 -6.24 3.76
N GLU A 571 9.49 -6.82 4.92
CA GLU A 571 8.69 -6.15 5.96
C GLU A 571 9.46 -4.94 6.50
N GLU A 572 8.75 -3.84 6.72
CA GLU A 572 9.36 -2.65 7.31
C GLU A 572 9.98 -2.98 8.69
N GLY A 573 11.27 -2.69 8.82
CA GLY A 573 12.03 -2.95 10.05
C GLY A 573 12.72 -4.32 10.14
N GLN A 574 12.54 -5.21 9.13
CA GLN A 574 13.29 -6.46 9.06
C GLN A 574 14.35 -6.42 7.94
N PRO A 575 15.54 -7.00 8.15
CA PRO A 575 16.54 -7.08 7.10
C PRO A 575 16.07 -8.01 5.99
N CYS A 576 16.23 -7.56 4.75
CA CYS A 576 15.96 -8.33 3.54
C CYS A 576 17.07 -9.36 3.33
N VAL A 577 16.86 -10.60 3.74
CA VAL A 577 17.89 -11.65 3.70
C VAL A 577 17.78 -12.44 2.39
N SER A 578 18.83 -12.41 1.60
CA SER A 578 18.97 -13.24 0.40
C SER A 578 19.59 -14.60 0.76
N HIS A 579 19.25 -15.66 0.02
CA HIS A 579 19.87 -16.96 0.16
C HIS A 579 20.73 -17.24 -1.07
N VAL A 580 22.02 -17.58 -0.88
CA VAL A 580 22.97 -17.73 -1.97
C VAL A 580 23.83 -18.97 -1.74
N ASP A 581 23.74 -19.94 -2.65
CA ASP A 581 24.63 -21.08 -2.68
C ASP A 581 25.61 -20.91 -3.83
N VAL A 582 26.91 -20.83 -3.50
CA VAL A 582 27.93 -20.57 -4.49
C VAL A 582 29.07 -21.58 -4.41
N GLN A 583 29.48 -22.04 -5.57
CA GLN A 583 30.63 -22.94 -5.78
C GLN A 583 31.62 -22.27 -6.69
N LEU A 584 32.87 -22.22 -6.27
CA LEU A 584 33.98 -21.66 -7.01
C LEU A 584 35.07 -22.72 -7.24
N ASP A 585 35.80 -22.61 -8.34
CA ASP A 585 36.91 -23.49 -8.56
C ASP A 585 38.14 -22.98 -7.83
N GLU A 586 38.58 -21.79 -8.11
CA GLU A 586 39.73 -21.13 -7.50
C GLU A 586 39.32 -19.78 -6.90
N VAL A 587 39.78 -19.51 -5.70
CA VAL A 587 39.49 -18.27 -4.96
C VAL A 587 40.77 -17.74 -4.34
N ASP A 588 41.12 -16.52 -4.70
CA ASP A 588 42.13 -15.74 -3.98
C ASP A 588 41.42 -14.76 -3.04
N ILE A 589 41.72 -14.84 -1.76
CA ILE A 589 41.11 -14.03 -0.72
C ILE A 589 41.40 -12.53 -0.91
N ASP A 590 42.64 -12.19 -1.33
CA ASP A 590 43.01 -10.80 -1.57
C ASP A 590 42.23 -10.23 -2.76
N GLN A 591 42.01 -11.02 -3.80
CA GLN A 591 41.20 -10.67 -4.97
C GLN A 591 39.72 -10.52 -4.56
N LEU A 592 39.18 -11.47 -3.80
CA LEU A 592 37.82 -11.42 -3.30
C LEU A 592 37.57 -10.18 -2.43
N ASN A 593 38.53 -9.86 -1.54
CA ASN A 593 38.46 -8.65 -0.73
C ASN A 593 38.49 -7.38 -1.61
N HIS A 594 39.33 -7.33 -2.63
CA HIS A 594 39.37 -6.19 -3.54
C HIS A 594 38.08 -6.03 -4.34
N LEU A 595 37.42 -7.12 -4.72
CA LEU A 595 36.14 -7.11 -5.42
C LEU A 595 34.99 -6.59 -4.53
N LEU A 596 34.98 -7.03 -3.26
CA LEU A 596 33.89 -6.66 -2.31
C LEU A 596 34.17 -5.34 -1.55
N ASN A 597 35.43 -4.88 -1.54
CA ASN A 597 35.86 -3.67 -0.86
C ASN A 597 36.75 -2.78 -1.73
N PRO A 598 36.25 -2.33 -2.91
CA PRO A 598 37.10 -1.61 -3.91
C PRO A 598 37.63 -0.27 -3.43
N ARG A 599 37.07 0.29 -2.38
CA ARG A 599 37.35 1.65 -1.89
C ARG A 599 38.22 1.73 -0.63
N LEU A 600 38.78 0.61 -0.17
CA LEU A 600 39.80 0.58 0.87
C LEU A 600 41.14 1.13 0.32
N LYS A 601 41.18 2.41 -0.04
CA LYS A 601 42.44 3.09 -0.39
C LYS A 601 43.19 3.35 0.92
N ARG A 602 44.50 3.06 0.93
CA ARG A 602 45.41 3.45 2.01
C ARG A 602 45.14 4.87 2.44
N ARG A 603 44.80 5.08 3.73
CA ARG A 603 44.68 6.42 4.31
C ARG A 603 45.99 7.17 4.08
N PRO A 604 46.02 8.33 3.43
CA PRO A 604 47.20 9.14 3.38
C PRO A 604 47.55 9.55 4.83
N TRP A 605 48.82 9.44 5.20
CA TRP A 605 49.31 9.73 6.56
C TRP A 605 48.91 11.11 7.11
N TYR A 606 48.53 12.06 6.26
CA TYR A 606 48.11 13.42 6.66
C TYR A 606 46.59 13.54 7.02
N LYS A 607 45.80 12.50 6.87
CA LYS A 607 44.40 12.49 7.29
C LYS A 607 44.22 11.86 8.68
N LEU A 608 44.73 12.53 9.69
CA LEU A 608 44.63 12.13 11.09
C LEU A 608 43.23 12.39 11.72
N PHE A 609 42.37 13.19 11.11
CA PHE A 609 41.08 13.55 11.65
C PHE A 609 39.97 13.43 10.58
N GLY A 610 38.98 12.58 10.90
CA GLY A 610 37.60 12.74 10.52
C GLY A 610 37.23 12.73 9.05
N VAL A 611 37.47 11.64 8.33
CA VAL A 611 36.63 11.32 7.17
C VAL A 611 36.11 9.90 7.38
N THR A 612 34.81 9.77 7.52
CA THR A 612 34.08 8.50 7.47
C THR A 612 34.44 7.78 6.18
N GLY A 613 35.27 6.74 6.30
CA GLY A 613 35.51 5.82 5.21
C GLY A 613 34.17 5.26 4.73
N GLU A 614 33.96 5.15 3.42
CA GLU A 614 32.76 4.48 2.92
C GLU A 614 32.77 3.05 3.49
N ARG A 615 31.66 2.69 4.15
CA ARG A 615 31.51 1.39 4.81
C ARG A 615 31.64 0.27 3.79
N SER A 616 32.20 -0.86 4.21
CA SER A 616 32.25 -2.10 3.39
C SER A 616 30.85 -2.45 2.86
N VAL A 617 30.79 -2.93 1.62
CA VAL A 617 29.54 -3.47 1.03
C VAL A 617 28.93 -4.53 1.93
N LEU A 618 29.76 -5.31 2.62
CA LEU A 618 29.30 -6.32 3.57
C LEU A 618 28.51 -5.73 4.75
N SER A 619 28.68 -4.45 5.07
CA SER A 619 27.92 -3.77 6.11
C SER A 619 26.47 -3.47 5.72
N THR A 620 26.14 -3.47 4.43
CA THR A 620 24.81 -3.12 3.89
C THR A 620 24.03 -4.33 3.40
N TRP A 621 24.71 -5.45 3.13
CA TRP A 621 24.08 -6.66 2.64
C TRP A 621 23.60 -7.56 3.78
N SER A 622 22.54 -8.32 3.50
CA SER A 622 22.08 -9.41 4.36
C SER A 622 21.87 -10.64 3.49
N ALA A 623 22.61 -11.69 3.79
CA ALA A 623 22.58 -12.92 3.00
C ALA A 623 22.92 -14.14 3.87
N THR A 624 22.32 -15.27 3.54
CA THR A 624 22.65 -16.58 4.11
C THR A 624 22.92 -17.56 2.97
N GLY A 625 23.62 -18.65 3.26
CA GLY A 625 23.79 -19.70 2.27
C GLY A 625 25.03 -20.54 2.49
N THR A 626 25.46 -21.20 1.41
CA THR A 626 26.62 -22.06 1.41
C THR A 626 27.67 -21.53 0.45
N PHE A 627 28.92 -21.71 0.86
CA PHE A 627 30.09 -21.40 0.03
C PHE A 627 30.96 -22.62 -0.04
N SER A 628 31.38 -22.96 -1.25
CA SER A 628 32.37 -24.00 -1.47
C SER A 628 33.42 -23.59 -2.49
N ALA A 629 34.67 -23.93 -2.24
CA ALA A 629 35.76 -23.70 -3.15
C ALA A 629 36.68 -24.95 -3.29
N ARG A 630 37.06 -25.27 -4.51
CA ARG A 630 38.02 -26.39 -4.74
C ARG A 630 39.39 -25.99 -4.21
N HIS A 631 39.84 -24.80 -4.54
CA HIS A 631 41.10 -24.21 -4.09
C HIS A 631 40.85 -22.79 -3.56
N LEU A 632 41.41 -22.52 -2.39
CA LEU A 632 41.37 -21.19 -1.77
C LEU A 632 42.81 -20.82 -1.43
N THR A 633 43.25 -19.66 -1.89
CA THR A 633 44.55 -19.09 -1.61
C THR A 633 44.43 -17.79 -0.82
N ALA A 634 45.33 -17.59 0.14
CA ALA A 634 45.49 -16.35 0.88
C ALA A 634 46.98 -16.08 1.05
N LYS A 635 47.55 -15.31 0.13
CA LYS A 635 49.02 -15.11 0.03
C LYS A 635 49.77 -16.44 -0.13
N ALA A 636 50.49 -16.87 0.91
CA ALA A 636 51.25 -18.13 0.89
C ALA A 636 50.42 -19.31 1.47
N LEU A 637 49.25 -19.08 2.02
CA LEU A 637 48.37 -20.13 2.50
C LEU A 637 47.53 -20.71 1.38
N SER A 638 47.43 -22.01 1.35
CA SER A 638 46.57 -22.73 0.39
C SER A 638 45.71 -23.74 1.13
N ALA A 639 44.42 -23.71 0.85
CA ALA A 639 43.45 -24.69 1.33
C ALA A 639 42.72 -25.32 0.16
N THR A 640 42.29 -26.56 0.30
CA THR A 640 41.52 -27.27 -0.71
C THR A 640 40.19 -27.81 -0.10
N ARG A 641 39.22 -28.10 -0.96
CA ARG A 641 37.90 -28.63 -0.53
C ARG A 641 37.27 -27.80 0.59
N VAL A 642 37.34 -26.47 0.45
CA VAL A 642 36.75 -25.56 1.41
C VAL A 642 35.23 -25.61 1.26
N ALA A 643 34.54 -25.75 2.38
CA ALA A 643 33.07 -25.69 2.46
C ALA A 643 32.66 -25.03 3.77
N LEU A 644 31.67 -24.16 3.70
CA LEU A 644 31.12 -23.45 4.87
C LEU A 644 29.69 -23.02 4.64
N GLU A 645 28.99 -22.75 5.72
CA GLU A 645 27.73 -22.01 5.76
C GLU A 645 28.00 -20.59 6.25
N PHE A 646 27.37 -19.61 5.61
CA PHE A 646 27.53 -18.21 6.04
C PHE A 646 26.17 -17.55 6.34
N ASP A 647 26.19 -16.64 7.32
CA ASP A 647 25.09 -15.77 7.69
C ASP A 647 25.66 -14.35 7.89
N LEU A 648 25.32 -13.46 6.95
CA LEU A 648 25.72 -12.06 6.95
C LEU A 648 24.49 -11.19 7.25
N ARG A 649 24.51 -10.42 8.32
CA ARG A 649 23.45 -9.48 8.70
C ARG A 649 24.02 -8.20 9.25
N ALA A 650 23.66 -7.08 8.62
CA ALA A 650 24.06 -5.74 9.07
C ALA A 650 25.56 -5.61 9.42
N GLY A 651 26.43 -6.21 8.62
CA GLY A 651 27.87 -6.18 8.82
C GLY A 651 28.46 -7.26 9.72
N MET A 652 27.61 -8.08 10.35
CA MET A 652 28.06 -9.25 11.11
C MET A 652 28.03 -10.49 10.22
N LEU A 653 29.17 -11.06 9.94
CA LEU A 653 29.35 -12.30 9.19
C LEU A 653 29.62 -13.46 10.14
N SER A 654 28.81 -14.48 10.10
CA SER A 654 29.01 -15.75 10.82
C SER A 654 29.31 -16.86 9.80
N LEU A 655 30.42 -17.55 9.93
CA LEU A 655 30.82 -18.70 9.14
C LEU A 655 30.71 -19.94 10.04
N LYS A 656 29.86 -20.87 9.66
CA LYS A 656 29.62 -22.10 10.41
C LYS A 656 30.12 -23.31 9.62
N ASN A 657 30.48 -24.37 10.33
CA ASN A 657 30.90 -25.63 9.74
C ASN A 657 32.04 -25.45 8.68
N VAL A 658 32.98 -24.54 8.96
CA VAL A 658 34.10 -24.23 8.06
C VAL A 658 35.02 -25.47 7.98
N ARG A 659 34.98 -26.17 6.89
CA ARG A 659 35.82 -27.37 6.61
C ARG A 659 36.79 -27.04 5.50
N ALA A 660 38.01 -27.44 5.67
CA ALA A 660 39.07 -27.25 4.67
C ALA A 660 40.19 -28.25 4.87
N ASP A 661 40.84 -28.64 3.78
CA ASP A 661 42.11 -29.38 3.87
C ASP A 661 43.25 -28.34 3.82
N ILE A 662 44.08 -28.34 4.83
CA ILE A 662 45.22 -27.41 4.98
C ILE A 662 46.48 -28.17 5.38
N PHE A 663 47.57 -27.88 4.74
CA PHE A 663 48.89 -28.44 5.09
C PHE A 663 48.90 -29.98 5.22
N GLY A 664 48.18 -30.69 4.36
CA GLY A 664 48.04 -32.13 4.39
C GLY A 664 47.16 -32.74 5.48
N GLY A 665 46.59 -31.93 6.32
CA GLY A 665 45.59 -32.27 7.32
C GLY A 665 44.23 -31.61 7.04
N THR A 666 43.33 -31.63 8.06
CA THR A 666 41.96 -31.08 7.95
C THR A 666 41.73 -30.03 9.02
N HIS A 667 40.91 -29.05 8.67
CA HIS A 667 40.39 -28.02 9.55
C HIS A 667 38.88 -28.15 9.65
N ASN A 668 38.31 -27.94 10.88
CA ASN A 668 36.89 -27.79 11.12
C ASN A 668 36.67 -26.76 12.20
N GLY A 669 35.84 -25.74 11.94
CA GLY A 669 35.63 -24.67 12.94
C GLY A 669 34.53 -23.72 12.56
N ASN A 670 34.31 -22.69 13.41
CA ASN A 670 33.37 -21.60 13.20
C ASN A 670 34.11 -20.28 13.35
N TRP A 671 33.70 -19.30 12.53
CA TRP A 671 34.29 -17.97 12.53
C TRP A 671 33.24 -16.89 12.51
N THR A 672 33.52 -15.75 13.11
CA THR A 672 32.72 -14.54 13.00
C THR A 672 33.58 -13.37 12.57
N ALA A 673 32.98 -12.45 11.80
CA ALA A 673 33.64 -11.22 11.40
C ALA A 673 32.68 -10.04 11.58
N ASP A 674 33.13 -8.98 12.22
CA ASP A 674 32.38 -7.74 12.47
C ASP A 674 32.91 -6.63 11.53
N PHE A 675 32.15 -6.31 10.49
CA PHE A 675 32.43 -5.23 9.52
C PHE A 675 31.68 -3.93 9.85
N THR A 676 31.09 -3.80 11.05
CA THR A 676 30.38 -2.59 11.44
C THR A 676 31.30 -1.44 11.81
N LYS A 677 32.54 -1.73 12.05
CA LYS A 677 33.60 -0.78 12.44
C LYS A 677 34.60 -0.57 11.29
N ASP A 678 35.35 0.50 11.37
CA ASP A 678 36.42 0.82 10.40
C ASP A 678 37.48 -0.29 10.33
N ASP A 679 37.86 -0.87 11.46
CA ASP A 679 38.76 -2.02 11.56
C ASP A 679 37.91 -3.26 11.90
N PRO A 680 37.76 -4.22 10.98
CA PRO A 680 36.97 -5.42 11.22
C PRO A 680 37.63 -6.29 12.30
N LYS A 681 36.80 -6.95 13.08
CA LYS A 681 37.20 -7.91 14.09
C LYS A 681 36.83 -9.31 13.64
N TYR A 682 37.73 -10.24 13.81
CA TYR A 682 37.55 -11.65 13.49
C TYR A 682 37.73 -12.49 14.75
N GLU A 683 36.83 -13.38 15.01
CA GLU A 683 36.88 -14.33 16.12
C GLU A 683 36.51 -15.73 15.60
N GLY A 684 37.31 -16.72 15.97
CA GLY A 684 37.04 -18.07 15.48
C GLY A 684 37.57 -19.14 16.42
N SER A 685 36.93 -20.28 16.37
CA SER A 685 37.37 -21.47 17.09
C SER A 685 37.23 -22.70 16.22
N GLY A 686 38.08 -23.68 16.45
CA GLY A 686 38.04 -24.89 15.64
C GLY A 686 39.06 -25.93 16.06
N THR A 687 39.14 -26.96 15.24
CA THR A 687 40.07 -28.07 15.39
C THR A 687 40.87 -28.25 14.09
N ILE A 688 42.13 -28.57 14.23
CA ILE A 688 42.99 -29.06 13.15
C ILE A 688 43.33 -30.51 13.43
N SER A 689 43.45 -31.33 12.39
CA SER A 689 43.80 -32.74 12.52
C SER A 689 44.80 -33.16 11.44
N GLY A 690 45.92 -33.74 11.86
CA GLY A 690 46.87 -34.33 10.97
C GLY A 690 47.66 -33.33 10.11
N VAL A 691 47.78 -32.07 10.52
CA VAL A 691 48.55 -31.03 9.80
C VAL A 691 50.01 -31.37 9.76
N ALA A 692 50.63 -31.42 8.57
CA ALA A 692 52.06 -31.68 8.38
C ALA A 692 52.90 -30.45 8.76
N VAL A 693 53.62 -30.51 9.85
CA VAL A 693 54.46 -29.41 10.37
C VAL A 693 55.53 -28.96 9.36
N ALA A 694 56.02 -29.88 8.54
CA ALA A 694 56.97 -29.55 7.47
C ALA A 694 56.37 -28.57 6.42
N GLN A 695 55.08 -28.64 6.13
CA GLN A 695 54.41 -27.70 5.24
C GLN A 695 54.23 -26.33 5.92
N VAL A 696 53.93 -26.31 7.20
CA VAL A 696 53.86 -25.06 8.00
C VAL A 696 55.26 -24.38 8.06
N ALA A 697 56.34 -25.17 8.29
CA ALA A 697 57.70 -24.65 8.26
C ALA A 697 58.08 -24.10 6.87
N GLY A 698 57.61 -24.76 5.79
CA GLY A 698 57.83 -24.31 4.41
C GLY A 698 57.23 -22.91 4.12
N LEU A 699 56.10 -22.51 4.74
CA LEU A 699 55.58 -21.15 4.67
C LEU A 699 56.57 -20.10 5.17
N MET A 700 57.35 -20.47 6.21
CA MET A 700 58.38 -19.61 6.77
C MET A 700 59.68 -19.70 5.97
N LYS A 701 59.72 -20.40 4.87
CA LYS A 701 60.91 -20.70 4.06
C LYS A 701 62.01 -21.40 4.85
N ASP A 702 61.60 -22.26 5.79
CA ASP A 702 62.46 -22.98 6.69
C ASP A 702 62.07 -24.46 6.82
N THR A 703 62.90 -25.28 7.47
CA THR A 703 62.70 -26.73 7.70
C THR A 703 62.80 -27.08 9.18
N TRP A 704 62.47 -26.16 10.05
CA TRP A 704 62.66 -26.25 11.50
C TRP A 704 61.98 -27.46 12.14
N GLY A 705 60.84 -27.94 11.58
CA GLY A 705 60.07 -28.99 12.19
C GLY A 705 59.48 -29.98 11.18
N THR A 706 59.25 -31.21 11.65
CA THR A 706 58.50 -32.25 10.91
C THR A 706 57.54 -32.96 11.83
N GLY A 707 56.68 -33.82 11.32
CA GLY A 707 55.64 -34.55 12.06
C GLY A 707 54.23 -34.06 11.80
N THR A 708 53.26 -34.56 12.54
CA THR A 708 51.83 -34.22 12.37
C THR A 708 51.31 -33.52 13.61
N LEU A 709 50.60 -32.40 13.39
CA LEU A 709 50.03 -31.58 14.40
C LEU A 709 48.50 -31.70 14.36
N SER A 710 47.91 -31.93 15.55
CA SER A 710 46.47 -31.89 15.76
C SER A 710 46.13 -31.04 16.99
N GLY A 711 44.97 -30.42 17.06
CA GLY A 711 44.62 -29.62 18.23
C GLY A 711 43.35 -28.81 18.03
N SER A 712 43.02 -28.06 19.13
CA SER A 712 41.94 -27.07 19.10
C SER A 712 42.48 -25.67 19.26
N TYR A 713 41.74 -24.69 18.80
CA TYR A 713 42.14 -23.29 18.97
C TYR A 713 40.93 -22.37 19.14
N SER A 714 41.15 -21.25 19.79
CA SER A 714 40.26 -20.10 19.83
C SER A 714 41.10 -18.84 19.60
N LEU A 715 40.84 -18.13 18.49
CA LEU A 715 41.62 -17.02 18.03
C LEU A 715 40.78 -15.80 17.76
N GLY A 716 41.28 -14.61 18.07
CA GLY A 716 40.72 -13.33 17.70
C GLY A 716 41.77 -12.40 17.12
N PHE A 717 41.43 -11.62 16.09
CA PHE A 717 42.31 -10.61 15.51
C PHE A 717 41.48 -9.50 14.87
N ALA A 718 42.14 -8.36 14.56
CA ALA A 718 41.48 -7.20 13.97
C ALA A 718 42.34 -6.55 12.90
N GLY A 719 41.75 -5.92 11.92
CA GLY A 719 42.41 -5.19 10.85
C GLY A 719 42.16 -5.77 9.47
N TRP A 720 42.68 -5.08 8.44
CA TRP A 720 42.52 -5.45 7.02
C TRP A 720 43.80 -6.08 6.45
N GLU A 721 44.98 -5.68 6.96
CA GLU A 721 46.29 -6.12 6.43
C GLU A 721 46.97 -7.13 7.36
N ALA A 722 47.82 -8.00 6.81
CA ALA A 722 48.48 -9.04 7.56
C ALA A 722 49.31 -8.52 8.76
N PRO A 723 50.03 -7.38 8.70
CA PRO A 723 50.71 -6.83 9.90
C PRO A 723 49.73 -6.46 11.03
N GLU A 724 48.54 -5.90 10.67
CA GLU A 724 47.54 -5.53 11.68
C GLU A 724 46.90 -6.78 12.30
N LEU A 725 46.54 -7.77 11.48
CA LEU A 725 46.02 -9.05 11.93
C LEU A 725 46.98 -9.78 12.89
N LEU A 726 48.29 -9.80 12.55
CA LEU A 726 49.33 -10.42 13.40
C LEU A 726 49.53 -9.67 14.71
N SER A 727 49.57 -8.32 14.68
CA SER A 727 49.81 -7.51 15.88
C SER A 727 48.65 -7.49 16.87
N SER A 728 47.41 -7.70 16.35
CA SER A 728 46.17 -7.74 17.13
C SER A 728 45.77 -9.15 17.57
N SER A 729 46.51 -10.18 17.17
CA SER A 729 46.12 -11.58 17.40
C SER A 729 46.21 -11.97 18.86
N LYS A 730 45.16 -12.56 19.40
CA LYS A 730 45.05 -13.13 20.73
C LYS A 730 44.25 -14.43 20.67
N GLY A 731 44.63 -15.36 21.56
CA GLY A 731 43.86 -16.64 21.60
C GLY A 731 44.54 -17.71 22.42
N THR A 732 43.93 -18.87 22.41
CA THR A 732 44.41 -20.07 23.09
C THR A 732 44.36 -21.26 22.15
N CYS A 733 45.20 -22.24 22.44
CA CYS A 733 45.18 -23.49 21.72
C CYS A 733 45.64 -24.66 22.60
N ASP A 734 45.14 -25.83 22.29
CA ASP A 734 45.65 -27.12 22.75
C ASP A 734 46.26 -27.84 21.54
N PHE A 735 47.38 -28.45 21.72
CA PHE A 735 48.02 -29.15 20.60
C PHE A 735 48.56 -30.52 20.98
N GLN A 736 48.55 -31.39 20.02
CA GLN A 736 49.21 -32.67 20.04
C GLN A 736 50.07 -32.80 18.78
N TRP A 737 51.36 -32.86 18.96
CA TRP A 737 52.35 -33.03 17.86
C TRP A 737 52.95 -34.43 17.97
N ARG A 738 52.77 -35.22 16.93
CA ARG A 738 53.19 -36.61 16.81
C ARG A 738 54.29 -36.77 15.78
N ASP A 739 55.19 -37.75 16.06
CA ASP A 739 56.29 -38.16 15.21
C ASP A 739 57.15 -36.95 14.74
N GLY A 740 57.38 -36.06 15.70
CA GLY A 740 58.01 -34.77 15.44
C GLY A 740 59.52 -34.82 15.49
N THR A 741 60.11 -33.90 14.69
CA THR A 741 61.54 -33.63 14.77
C THR A 741 61.75 -32.12 14.70
N LEU A 742 62.53 -31.57 15.67
CA LEU A 742 63.03 -30.20 15.67
C LEU A 742 64.43 -30.23 15.06
N ARG A 743 64.57 -29.87 13.80
CA ARG A 743 65.82 -30.09 13.07
C ARG A 743 66.98 -29.21 13.49
N HIS A 744 66.75 -28.00 13.97
CA HIS A 744 67.75 -27.05 14.38
C HIS A 744 68.06 -27.11 15.86
N LEU A 745 67.32 -27.93 16.65
CA LEU A 745 67.48 -28.01 18.08
C LEU A 745 68.21 -29.30 18.50
N THR A 746 69.22 -29.12 19.35
CA THR A 746 70.01 -30.20 19.99
C THR A 746 70.11 -29.88 21.51
N LEU A 747 69.55 -30.75 22.38
CA LEU A 747 69.49 -30.50 23.85
C LEU A 747 70.71 -31.02 24.63
N ASP A 748 71.16 -32.20 24.38
CA ASP A 748 72.13 -32.83 25.31
C ASP A 748 73.61 -32.78 24.81
N GLY A 749 74.00 -31.77 24.02
CA GLY A 749 75.35 -31.64 23.53
C GLY A 749 75.74 -32.79 22.55
N ARG A 750 74.89 -33.76 22.28
CA ARG A 750 75.02 -34.81 21.27
C ARG A 750 74.56 -34.24 19.90
N SER A 751 75.42 -34.44 18.93
CA SER A 751 75.13 -33.99 17.59
C SER A 751 73.86 -34.71 17.01
N GLY A 752 72.76 -34.03 16.96
CA GLY A 752 71.52 -34.56 16.29
C GLY A 752 70.23 -33.80 16.63
N PRO A 753 69.27 -33.73 15.69
CA PRO A 753 68.00 -33.05 15.94
C PRO A 753 67.18 -33.76 17.03
N VAL A 754 66.44 -32.98 17.82
CA VAL A 754 65.49 -33.52 18.82
C VAL A 754 64.33 -34.22 18.08
N ARG A 755 64.19 -35.54 18.36
CA ARG A 755 63.08 -36.39 17.86
C ARG A 755 62.15 -36.77 19.00
N PHE A 756 60.84 -36.77 18.76
CA PHE A 756 59.85 -37.16 19.75
C PHE A 756 58.63 -37.85 19.10
N PRO A 757 58.13 -38.96 19.69
CA PRO A 757 56.87 -39.55 19.23
C PRO A 757 55.65 -38.70 19.55
N GLN A 758 55.72 -37.93 20.68
CA GLN A 758 54.60 -37.09 21.09
C GLN A 758 55.06 -35.88 21.89
N TRP A 759 54.40 -34.74 21.56
CA TRP A 759 54.51 -33.49 22.33
C TRP A 759 53.09 -32.90 22.43
N ASN A 760 52.53 -32.79 23.64
CA ASN A 760 51.20 -32.23 23.91
C ASN A 760 51.41 -30.98 24.77
N GLY A 761 50.52 -30.00 24.64
CA GLY A 761 50.54 -28.81 25.47
C GLY A 761 49.47 -27.83 25.16
N GLU A 762 49.41 -26.86 26.02
CA GLU A 762 48.58 -25.68 25.83
C GLU A 762 49.42 -24.54 25.29
N CYS A 763 48.78 -23.66 24.55
CA CYS A 763 49.43 -22.49 24.00
C CYS A 763 48.47 -21.28 24.08
N ALA A 764 49.02 -20.10 24.17
CA ALA A 764 48.35 -18.84 24.14
C ALA A 764 49.04 -17.87 23.19
N TRP A 765 48.29 -17.20 22.37
CA TRP A 765 48.80 -16.10 21.55
C TRP A 765 48.54 -14.81 22.30
N THR A 766 49.57 -14.09 22.61
CA THR A 766 49.58 -12.86 23.42
C THR A 766 50.32 -11.75 22.68
N ASP A 767 50.31 -10.53 23.20
CA ASP A 767 51.01 -9.38 22.63
C ASP A 767 52.55 -9.64 22.55
N ASP A 768 53.11 -10.51 23.41
CA ASP A 768 54.51 -10.89 23.43
C ASP A 768 54.85 -12.05 22.42
N GLY A 769 53.82 -12.64 21.81
CA GLY A 769 53.96 -13.76 20.88
C GLY A 769 53.26 -15.04 21.34
N PHE A 770 53.67 -16.16 20.76
CA PHE A 770 53.13 -17.49 20.99
C PHE A 770 53.75 -18.07 22.26
N ARG A 771 52.97 -18.18 23.32
CA ARG A 771 53.40 -18.74 24.62
C ARG A 771 52.98 -20.19 24.74
N VAL A 772 53.89 -21.06 25.07
CA VAL A 772 53.67 -22.48 25.39
C VAL A 772 53.69 -22.67 26.89
N SER A 773 52.69 -23.36 27.42
CA SER A 773 52.57 -23.64 28.87
C SER A 773 52.04 -25.08 29.06
N GLY A 774 52.37 -25.67 30.21
CA GLY A 774 51.89 -27.00 30.56
C GLY A 774 52.22 -28.10 29.58
N SER A 775 53.23 -27.93 28.73
CA SER A 775 53.47 -28.85 27.63
C SER A 775 54.45 -29.97 27.99
N ARG A 776 54.15 -31.18 27.52
CA ARG A 776 54.96 -32.39 27.77
C ARG A 776 55.39 -33.01 26.46
N MET A 777 56.67 -33.12 26.26
CA MET A 777 57.29 -33.78 25.11
C MET A 777 57.97 -35.07 25.56
N GLN A 778 57.64 -36.17 24.90
CA GLN A 778 58.34 -37.45 25.07
C GLN A 778 59.47 -37.46 24.00
N ALA A 779 60.69 -37.59 24.44
CA ALA A 779 61.82 -37.76 23.50
C ALA A 779 62.63 -39.02 23.90
N ALA A 780 63.50 -39.48 23.01
CA ALA A 780 64.33 -40.63 23.33
C ALA A 780 65.24 -40.40 24.55
N SER A 781 65.56 -39.15 24.85
CA SER A 781 66.36 -38.70 25.98
C SER A 781 65.56 -38.47 27.29
N GLY A 782 64.29 -38.73 27.31
CA GLY A 782 63.37 -38.56 28.44
C GLY A 782 62.15 -37.70 28.16
N ILE A 783 61.34 -37.45 29.21
CA ILE A 783 60.15 -36.56 29.17
C ILE A 783 60.60 -35.15 29.50
N TYR A 784 60.22 -34.18 28.69
CA TYR A 784 60.49 -32.75 28.90
C TYR A 784 59.17 -32.03 29.17
N VAL A 785 59.21 -31.13 30.18
CA VAL A 785 58.19 -30.10 30.35
C VAL A 785 58.72 -28.83 29.70
N ILE A 786 57.95 -28.26 28.81
CA ILE A 786 58.34 -27.12 27.98
C ILE A 786 57.43 -25.94 28.27
N SER A 787 58.04 -24.81 28.55
CA SER A 787 57.37 -23.51 28.73
C SER A 787 58.16 -22.37 28.07
N GLY A 788 57.51 -21.25 27.82
CA GLY A 788 58.16 -20.07 27.26
C GLY A 788 57.40 -19.44 26.08
N THR A 789 58.11 -18.59 25.34
CA THR A 789 57.50 -17.80 24.25
C THR A 789 58.31 -17.89 22.95
N VAL A 790 57.62 -17.88 21.85
CA VAL A 790 58.11 -17.70 20.51
C VAL A 790 57.54 -16.39 19.93
N GLN A 791 58.42 -15.39 19.79
CA GLN A 791 57.99 -14.07 19.32
C GLN A 791 57.60 -14.07 17.84
N PRO A 792 56.78 -13.10 17.38
CA PRO A 792 56.43 -12.93 15.95
C PRO A 792 57.70 -12.71 15.08
N THR A 793 58.77 -12.14 15.67
CA THR A 793 60.11 -11.99 15.06
C THR A 793 60.92 -13.28 14.97
N ARG A 794 60.31 -14.43 15.34
CA ARG A 794 60.91 -15.77 15.40
C ARG A 794 61.95 -15.96 16.50
N ASN A 795 62.08 -14.99 17.43
CA ASN A 795 62.96 -15.15 18.59
C ASN A 795 62.34 -16.15 19.58
N LEU A 796 63.20 -17.03 20.10
CA LEU A 796 62.86 -18.08 21.06
C LEU A 796 63.26 -17.65 22.46
N GLN A 797 62.38 -17.89 23.41
CA GLN A 797 62.61 -17.85 24.86
C GLN A 797 61.87 -19.05 25.46
N LEU A 798 62.49 -20.25 25.30
CA LEU A 798 61.87 -21.50 25.75
C LEU A 798 62.74 -22.16 26.84
N GLU A 799 62.07 -22.78 27.78
CA GLU A 799 62.71 -23.61 28.82
C GLU A 799 62.23 -25.06 28.65
N PHE A 800 63.19 -25.99 28.63
CA PHE A 800 62.94 -27.42 28.52
C PHE A 800 63.41 -28.06 29.81
N VAL A 801 62.59 -28.50 30.74
CA VAL A 801 62.92 -29.17 31.98
C VAL A 801 62.75 -30.67 31.78
N ARG A 802 63.82 -31.44 31.88
CA ARG A 802 63.78 -32.91 31.78
C ARG A 802 63.38 -33.49 33.14
N GLY A 803 62.74 -34.68 33.16
CA GLY A 803 62.26 -35.33 34.37
C GLY A 803 63.30 -35.65 35.44
N ASP A 804 64.60 -35.52 35.17
CA ASP A 804 65.70 -35.65 36.12
C ASP A 804 66.11 -34.32 36.75
N GLY A 805 65.34 -33.20 36.43
CA GLY A 805 65.67 -31.89 36.97
C GLY A 805 66.65 -31.06 36.13
N THR A 806 67.15 -31.54 34.99
CA THR A 806 67.96 -30.77 34.11
C THR A 806 67.16 -29.78 33.30
N ALA A 807 67.50 -28.48 33.35
CA ALA A 807 66.81 -27.43 32.57
C ALA A 807 67.72 -26.96 31.42
N TYR A 808 67.12 -26.75 30.26
CA TYR A 808 67.74 -26.19 29.06
C TYR A 808 67.00 -24.89 28.65
N GLN A 809 67.73 -23.80 28.63
CA GLN A 809 67.22 -22.53 28.11
C GLN A 809 67.52 -22.48 26.58
N VAL A 810 66.49 -22.32 25.78
CA VAL A 810 66.61 -22.20 24.35
C VAL A 810 66.30 -20.76 23.97
N THR A 811 67.26 -20.07 23.42
CA THR A 811 67.22 -18.66 22.98
C THR A 811 67.69 -18.55 21.51
N GLY A 812 67.71 -17.35 20.96
CA GLY A 812 68.06 -17.12 19.57
C GLY A 812 66.85 -17.13 18.68
N THR A 813 67.00 -17.56 17.42
CA THR A 813 65.90 -17.62 16.44
C THR A 813 65.49 -19.07 16.13
N LEU A 814 64.33 -19.26 15.60
CA LEU A 814 63.80 -20.58 15.18
C LEU A 814 64.75 -21.27 14.21
N GLU A 815 65.48 -20.51 13.35
CA GLU A 815 66.47 -20.96 12.42
C GLU A 815 67.85 -21.27 13.05
N LYS A 816 68.18 -20.56 14.08
CA LYS A 816 69.47 -20.67 14.78
C LYS A 816 69.26 -20.63 16.31
N PRO A 817 68.68 -21.67 16.90
CA PRO A 817 68.50 -21.74 18.32
C PRO A 817 69.81 -21.89 19.08
N ARG A 818 69.96 -21.29 20.23
CA ARG A 818 71.02 -21.43 21.15
C ARG A 818 70.59 -22.11 22.44
N VAL A 819 71.21 -23.17 22.81
CA VAL A 819 70.87 -23.98 23.99
C VAL A 819 71.91 -23.78 25.08
N ALA A 820 71.50 -23.42 26.28
CA ALA A 820 72.31 -23.33 27.47
C ALA A 820 71.73 -24.27 28.53
N ALA A 821 72.50 -25.18 29.07
CA ALA A 821 72.11 -26.00 30.21
C ALA A 821 72.24 -25.20 31.48
N THR A 822 71.19 -25.12 32.31
CA THR A 822 71.18 -24.40 33.57
C THR A 822 70.96 -25.41 34.71
N PRO A 823 71.77 -25.43 35.74
CA PRO A 823 71.48 -26.25 36.92
C PRO A 823 70.23 -25.72 37.64
N VAL A 824 69.33 -26.61 37.96
CA VAL A 824 68.01 -26.26 38.52
C VAL A 824 68.13 -25.74 39.93
N ASN A 825 67.59 -24.57 40.20
CA ASN A 825 67.34 -24.12 41.57
C ASN A 825 66.11 -24.88 42.07
N ARG A 826 66.09 -25.54 43.19
CA ARG A 826 65.13 -26.49 43.79
C ARG A 826 63.66 -26.02 43.98
N THR A 827 63.29 -24.92 43.40
CA THR A 827 61.89 -24.40 43.52
C THR A 827 60.91 -24.99 42.55
N THR A 828 61.34 -25.89 41.61
CA THR A 828 60.45 -26.43 40.52
C THR A 828 59.99 -27.90 40.77
N GLU A 829 60.29 -28.50 41.94
CA GLU A 829 59.93 -29.86 42.26
C GLU A 829 58.36 -30.06 42.49
N ALA A 830 57.65 -29.01 42.80
CA ALA A 830 56.20 -29.06 43.03
C ALA A 830 55.32 -29.21 41.75
N ALA A 831 55.84 -28.93 40.55
CA ALA A 831 55.10 -29.00 39.27
C ALA A 831 55.26 -30.39 38.58
N LEU A 832 56.10 -31.28 39.03
CA LEU A 832 56.37 -32.59 38.43
C LEU A 832 55.45 -33.70 38.99
N ASN A 833 54.70 -33.43 40.07
CA ASN A 833 53.87 -34.41 40.77
C ASN A 833 52.34 -34.12 40.67
N GLN A 834 51.86 -33.21 39.85
CA GLN A 834 50.49 -33.03 39.42
C GLN A 834 50.35 -33.43 37.93
#